data_5aee85582a01d49c802560dc0b551085
#
_entry.id   5aee85582a01d49c802560dc0b551085
#
_cell.length_a   1.000
_cell.length_b   1.000
_cell.length_c   1.000
_cell.angle_alpha   90.00
_cell.angle_beta   90.00
_cell.angle_gamma   90.00
#
_symmetry.space_group_name_H-M   'P 1'
#
loop_
_entity.id
_entity.type
_entity.pdbx_description
1 polymer ?
#
loop_
_entity_poly.entity_id
_entity_poly.type
_entity_poly.pdbx_seq_one_letter_code
_entity_poly.pdbx_strand_id
1 'polypeptide(L)'
;MYFNSNGEKVSRARWKEMYNAFKNRQELVKAGLTSRRDLMKMGLLTGAGMLIAKKGLSTRAWADTWGGGSCRTGTSGCGNCASPTTRPWMMNMPIPTVKQPIALSALTGPAPTIAPNNAINPATGIAYEGRTRAHQSPIGSNGNLPFPAATVYQVNQQVANVSMSPDLPMQRLWTFDGMSPGPTYMSHYGTPILIRNYNNLPADNGGFGINSVSTHLHNGHTPSESDGFPCDYFASGQYYDQYYPNQLAGFLSTHTATNGDINESLSTLWYHDHKEGFTSQNVYKGLVGHYILFNQYDTGDETTGFRLPSFPNYDIPMMFADRCFDATTGDLVFDTFNTDGILGDKFLVNGVIQPVLHVSPRRYRLRWVNTGPSRFLQIYITDLANPTASNPFYQISNDGNLLPKPVQVPAVALGVAERSDVIIDFSQYAGKTIYLENRLNQPNGQGGPTGSVVGGGQGFLMLKIVVDQPTAVDNSVDPATLPSYYTLPSVSASPRVTRTFDFNQDRNGQWTINGKLFSCNTARFTVQQNSLEQWNLSNGWNWSHPIHVHMEEHQIIKGAPGLYGSSSDDSSNYSRWGSEYCWSGCSTSTASGVNLSRKDTVRLVPRASANIKMRFRDWQGRYVMHCHNVIHEDHSMMLRFDVATTGDTNSNP
;
A
#
# COMPACT_ATOMS: atom_id res chain seq x y z
N MET A 1 -23.24 17.86 -11.38
CA MET A 1 -22.93 18.13 -12.78
C MET A 1 -21.49 17.72 -12.97
N TYR A 2 -21.20 16.83 -13.92
CA TYR A 2 -19.89 16.21 -14.06
C TYR A 2 -19.17 16.81 -15.25
N PHE A 3 -17.85 16.92 -15.10
CA PHE A 3 -16.97 17.37 -16.16
C PHE A 3 -15.92 16.29 -16.40
N ASN A 4 -15.58 16.05 -17.67
CA ASN A 4 -14.42 15.25 -17.99
C ASN A 4 -13.14 16.03 -17.67
N SER A 5 -11.99 15.42 -17.88
CA SER A 5 -10.70 16.09 -17.64
C SER A 5 -10.45 17.31 -18.53
N ASN A 6 -11.25 17.50 -19.58
CA ASN A 6 -11.18 18.67 -20.45
C ASN A 6 -12.17 19.77 -20.05
N GLY A 7 -12.86 19.63 -18.92
CA GLY A 7 -13.87 20.59 -18.46
C GLY A 7 -15.19 20.55 -19.22
N GLU A 8 -15.40 19.57 -20.10
CA GLU A 8 -16.65 19.42 -20.80
C GLU A 8 -17.72 18.76 -19.93
N LYS A 9 -18.89 19.36 -19.93
CA LYS A 9 -20.04 18.88 -19.18
C LYS A 9 -20.56 17.56 -19.75
N VAL A 10 -20.56 16.54 -18.98
CA VAL A 10 -21.00 15.21 -19.38
C VAL A 10 -22.12 14.71 -18.48
N SER A 11 -22.97 13.82 -19.04
CA SER A 11 -23.96 13.16 -18.22
C SER A 11 -23.23 12.28 -17.19
N ARG A 12 -23.84 12.08 -16.15
CA ARG A 12 -23.42 11.39 -14.97
C ARG A 12 -23.03 9.93 -15.19
N ALA A 13 -23.86 9.17 -15.85
CA ALA A 13 -23.55 7.81 -16.24
C ALA A 13 -22.31 7.78 -17.12
N ARG A 14 -22.24 8.74 -18.02
CA ARG A 14 -21.13 8.89 -18.94
C ARG A 14 -19.86 9.35 -18.28
N TRP A 15 -19.93 10.15 -17.23
CA TRP A 15 -18.73 10.52 -16.49
C TRP A 15 -18.12 9.31 -15.76
N LYS A 16 -18.95 8.47 -15.14
CA LYS A 16 -18.46 7.22 -14.53
C LYS A 16 -17.75 6.35 -15.56
N GLU A 17 -18.35 6.16 -16.71
CA GLU A 17 -17.72 5.49 -17.83
C GLU A 17 -16.45 6.15 -18.23
N MET A 18 -16.51 7.44 -18.38
CA MET A 18 -15.44 8.21 -18.95
C MET A 18 -14.33 8.46 -18.01
N TYR A 19 -14.66 8.73 -16.79
CA TYR A 19 -13.61 8.93 -15.82
C TYR A 19 -12.79 7.64 -15.70
N ASN A 20 -13.47 6.53 -15.65
CA ASN A 20 -12.82 5.23 -15.60
C ASN A 20 -12.17 4.86 -16.94
N ALA A 21 -12.94 4.93 -18.02
CA ALA A 21 -12.43 4.66 -19.37
C ALA A 21 -11.56 5.80 -19.90
N PHE A 22 -11.82 7.04 -19.51
CA PHE A 22 -11.03 8.17 -19.92
C PHE A 22 -9.68 8.18 -19.21
N LYS A 23 -9.64 8.02 -17.94
CA LYS A 23 -8.39 7.91 -17.19
C LYS A 23 -7.57 6.72 -17.66
N ASN A 24 -8.19 5.58 -17.80
CA ASN A 24 -7.53 4.33 -18.17
C ASN A 24 -7.27 4.21 -19.68
N ARG A 25 -7.94 5.02 -20.51
CA ARG A 25 -7.83 4.96 -21.98
C ARG A 25 -7.45 6.26 -22.63
N GLN A 26 -7.22 7.31 -21.85
CA GLN A 26 -6.80 8.58 -22.41
C GLN A 26 -5.60 8.41 -23.34
N GLU A 27 -4.72 7.51 -23.00
CA GLU A 27 -3.55 7.19 -23.82
C GLU A 27 -3.90 6.36 -25.07
N LEU A 28 -4.88 5.47 -25.01
CA LEU A 28 -5.38 4.77 -26.20
C LEU A 28 -6.03 5.75 -27.17
N VAL A 29 -6.78 6.72 -26.65
CA VAL A 29 -7.38 7.79 -27.45
C VAL A 29 -6.30 8.72 -28.02
N LYS A 30 -5.31 9.10 -27.23
CA LYS A 30 -4.15 9.90 -27.69
C LYS A 30 -3.27 9.15 -28.67
N ALA A 31 -3.15 7.83 -28.52
CA ALA A 31 -2.43 6.98 -29.47
C ALA A 31 -3.16 6.82 -30.83
N GLY A 32 -4.32 7.45 -30.99
CA GLY A 32 -5.06 7.46 -32.26
C GLY A 32 -5.75 6.14 -32.63
N LEU A 33 -5.78 5.20 -31.69
CA LEU A 33 -6.38 3.88 -31.95
C LEU A 33 -7.91 3.97 -32.11
N THR A 34 -8.58 4.80 -31.30
CA THR A 34 -10.00 5.08 -31.44
C THR A 34 -10.38 6.29 -30.59
N SER A 35 -11.06 7.27 -31.17
CA SER A 35 -11.63 8.35 -30.38
C SER A 35 -12.86 7.85 -29.62
N ARG A 36 -13.11 8.43 -28.47
CA ARG A 36 -14.31 8.18 -27.71
C ARG A 36 -15.60 8.46 -28.47
N ARG A 37 -15.57 9.52 -29.29
CA ARG A 37 -16.68 9.86 -30.18
C ARG A 37 -16.94 8.76 -31.20
N ASP A 38 -15.88 8.09 -31.64
CA ASP A 38 -15.96 6.99 -32.59
C ASP A 38 -16.48 5.72 -31.91
N LEU A 39 -16.03 5.41 -30.71
CA LEU A 39 -16.60 4.30 -29.91
C LEU A 39 -18.10 4.48 -29.66
N MET A 40 -18.52 5.72 -29.45
CA MET A 40 -19.95 6.01 -29.32
C MET A 40 -20.72 5.95 -30.62
N LYS A 41 -20.16 6.48 -31.70
CA LYS A 41 -20.78 6.36 -33.04
C LYS A 41 -20.91 4.90 -33.45
N MET A 42 -19.95 4.05 -33.07
CA MET A 42 -20.02 2.61 -33.27
C MET A 42 -21.01 1.91 -32.33
N GLY A 43 -21.62 2.62 -31.40
CA GLY A 43 -22.54 2.05 -30.41
C GLY A 43 -21.87 1.11 -29.40
N LEU A 44 -20.56 1.23 -29.24
CA LEU A 44 -19.77 0.41 -28.30
C LEU A 44 -19.75 1.00 -26.89
N LEU A 45 -20.16 2.26 -26.72
CA LEU A 45 -20.33 2.91 -25.43
C LEU A 45 -21.75 3.44 -25.29
N THR A 46 -22.37 3.15 -24.15
CA THR A 46 -23.68 3.71 -23.79
C THR A 46 -23.54 4.72 -22.69
N GLY A 47 -24.61 5.47 -22.44
CA GLY A 47 -24.71 6.42 -21.35
C GLY A 47 -24.55 5.82 -19.97
N ALA A 48 -24.54 4.48 -19.82
CA ALA A 48 -24.43 3.79 -18.54
C ALA A 48 -23.07 3.15 -18.28
N GLY A 49 -22.06 3.35 -19.15
CA GLY A 49 -20.72 2.84 -18.92
C GLY A 49 -20.47 1.42 -19.40
N MET A 50 -21.43 0.83 -20.02
CA MET A 50 -21.26 -0.50 -20.59
C MET A 50 -20.87 -0.43 -22.06
N LEU A 51 -19.90 -1.26 -22.46
CA LEU A 51 -19.74 -1.64 -23.85
C LEU A 51 -20.96 -2.49 -24.24
N ILE A 52 -21.87 -1.92 -25.03
CA ILE A 52 -22.96 -2.70 -25.60
C ILE A 52 -22.61 -3.03 -27.04
N ALA A 53 -22.55 -4.30 -27.33
CA ALA A 53 -22.43 -4.80 -28.68
C ALA A 53 -23.74 -4.58 -29.42
N LYS A 54 -23.76 -3.67 -30.40
CA LYS A 54 -24.81 -3.67 -31.43
C LYS A 54 -24.41 -4.67 -32.49
N LYS A 55 -25.25 -5.70 -32.68
CA LYS A 55 -25.14 -6.75 -33.70
C LYS A 55 -23.88 -7.64 -33.56
N GLY A 56 -23.95 -8.66 -32.74
CA GLY A 56 -23.09 -9.83 -32.78
C GLY A 56 -22.02 -9.95 -31.71
N LEU A 57 -21.75 -8.91 -30.95
CA LEU A 57 -20.96 -9.00 -29.74
C LEU A 57 -21.92 -8.97 -28.54
N SER A 58 -22.19 -10.10 -27.93
CA SER A 58 -23.00 -10.14 -26.73
C SER A 58 -22.18 -9.64 -25.52
N THR A 59 -22.85 -9.05 -24.54
CA THR A 59 -22.25 -8.78 -23.23
C THR A 59 -21.67 -10.05 -22.60
N ARG A 60 -22.16 -11.23 -23.00
CA ARG A 60 -21.59 -12.54 -22.70
C ARG A 60 -20.23 -12.76 -23.38
N ALA A 61 -20.03 -12.35 -24.62
CA ALA A 61 -18.74 -12.56 -25.30
C ALA A 61 -17.59 -11.79 -24.62
N TRP A 62 -17.87 -10.68 -23.97
CA TRP A 62 -16.89 -9.97 -23.17
C TRP A 62 -16.71 -10.54 -21.76
N ALA A 63 -17.78 -10.99 -21.15
CA ALA A 63 -17.71 -11.75 -19.89
C ALA A 63 -17.05 -13.12 -20.12
N ASP A 64 -17.28 -13.72 -21.29
CA ASP A 64 -16.71 -15.03 -21.67
C ASP A 64 -15.25 -14.91 -22.13
N THR A 65 -14.82 -13.79 -22.72
CA THR A 65 -13.40 -13.53 -22.99
C THR A 65 -12.58 -13.20 -21.72
N TRP A 66 -13.24 -12.71 -20.70
CA TRP A 66 -12.65 -12.48 -19.37
C TRP A 66 -12.97 -13.60 -18.38
N GLY A 67 -13.36 -14.76 -18.91
CA GLY A 67 -13.48 -15.97 -18.14
C GLY A 67 -14.53 -15.92 -17.03
N GLY A 68 -15.81 -15.82 -17.41
CA GLY A 68 -16.91 -16.31 -16.58
C GLY A 68 -16.86 -17.82 -16.39
N GLY A 69 -15.68 -18.39 -16.22
CA GLY A 69 -15.48 -19.77 -15.79
C GLY A 69 -15.97 -19.88 -14.36
N SER A 70 -17.00 -20.68 -14.13
CA SER A 70 -17.47 -21.02 -12.80
C SER A 70 -16.26 -21.48 -11.97
N CYS A 71 -15.85 -20.68 -11.00
CA CYS A 71 -14.98 -21.16 -9.93
C CYS A 71 -15.63 -22.43 -9.37
N ARG A 72 -14.91 -23.53 -9.32
CA ARG A 72 -15.39 -24.73 -8.65
C ARG A 72 -15.76 -24.34 -7.23
N THR A 73 -16.99 -24.62 -6.86
CA THR A 73 -17.49 -24.46 -5.50
C THR A 73 -16.54 -25.20 -4.55
N GLY A 74 -15.85 -24.45 -3.69
CA GLY A 74 -14.97 -25.02 -2.66
C GLY A 74 -13.57 -24.39 -2.53
N THR A 75 -13.18 -23.46 -3.40
CA THR A 75 -11.92 -22.74 -3.23
C THR A 75 -12.18 -21.29 -2.81
N SER A 76 -11.79 -20.94 -1.60
CA SER A 76 -11.93 -19.61 -0.99
C SER A 76 -10.95 -18.60 -1.59
N GLY A 77 -10.96 -18.42 -2.90
CA GLY A 77 -9.99 -17.55 -3.54
C GLY A 77 -10.34 -17.09 -4.95
N CYS A 78 -11.52 -17.48 -5.42
CA CYS A 78 -11.95 -17.13 -6.77
C CYS A 78 -12.25 -15.63 -6.86
N GLY A 79 -11.40 -14.93 -7.61
CA GLY A 79 -11.68 -13.60 -8.13
C GLY A 79 -12.47 -13.68 -9.45
N ASN A 80 -12.64 -12.55 -10.11
CA ASN A 80 -13.28 -12.47 -11.43
C ASN A 80 -12.37 -12.96 -12.57
N CYS A 81 -11.32 -13.73 -12.26
CA CYS A 81 -10.27 -14.18 -13.18
C CYS A 81 -10.39 -15.67 -13.45
N ALA A 82 -10.03 -16.07 -14.67
CA ALA A 82 -9.83 -17.46 -15.08
C ALA A 82 -8.42 -17.62 -15.66
N SER A 83 -7.43 -17.34 -14.87
CA SER A 83 -6.03 -17.47 -15.29
C SER A 83 -5.66 -18.90 -15.64
N PRO A 84 -4.67 -19.15 -16.52
CA PRO A 84 -4.18 -20.49 -16.79
C PRO A 84 -3.78 -21.23 -15.51
N THR A 85 -3.88 -22.54 -15.52
CA THR A 85 -3.43 -23.37 -14.40
C THR A 85 -1.92 -23.24 -14.23
N THR A 86 -1.48 -22.97 -13.00
CA THR A 86 -0.07 -22.93 -12.63
C THR A 86 0.24 -23.98 -11.58
N ARG A 87 1.38 -24.64 -11.67
CA ARG A 87 1.86 -25.57 -10.65
C ARG A 87 2.45 -24.76 -9.49
N PRO A 88 2.00 -24.95 -8.26
CA PRO A 88 2.57 -24.28 -7.11
C PRO A 88 3.97 -24.82 -6.79
N TRP A 89 4.76 -24.05 -6.07
CA TRP A 89 6.04 -24.46 -5.49
C TRP A 89 7.14 -24.79 -6.52
N MET A 90 7.06 -24.21 -7.71
CA MET A 90 8.02 -24.42 -8.78
C MET A 90 9.22 -23.46 -8.75
N MET A 91 9.14 -22.41 -7.97
CA MET A 91 10.17 -21.39 -7.85
C MET A 91 10.44 -21.04 -6.38
N ASN A 92 11.67 -20.70 -6.08
CA ASN A 92 11.99 -20.12 -4.79
C ASN A 92 11.44 -18.70 -4.69
N MET A 93 11.08 -18.28 -3.48
CA MET A 93 10.69 -16.90 -3.21
C MET A 93 11.90 -15.98 -3.39
N PRO A 94 11.83 -14.97 -4.27
CA PRO A 94 12.90 -13.99 -4.38
C PRO A 94 12.97 -13.15 -3.11
N ILE A 95 14.18 -12.86 -2.66
CA ILE A 95 14.42 -11.86 -1.62
C ILE A 95 14.91 -10.60 -2.33
N PRO A 96 14.17 -9.47 -2.25
CA PRO A 96 14.57 -8.24 -2.92
C PRO A 96 15.95 -7.80 -2.46
N THR A 97 16.81 -7.41 -3.40
CA THR A 97 18.17 -6.97 -3.08
C THR A 97 18.17 -5.63 -2.34
N VAL A 98 19.13 -5.45 -1.45
CA VAL A 98 19.35 -4.16 -0.80
C VAL A 98 19.97 -3.18 -1.79
N LYS A 99 19.31 -2.03 -1.96
CA LYS A 99 19.80 -0.97 -2.85
C LYS A 99 21.11 -0.40 -2.31
N GLN A 100 22.14 -0.40 -3.14
CA GLN A 100 23.43 0.18 -2.76
C GLN A 100 23.46 1.68 -3.09
N PRO A 101 23.98 2.52 -2.19
CA PRO A 101 24.19 3.94 -2.46
C PRO A 101 25.29 4.13 -3.52
N ILE A 102 25.25 5.29 -4.15
CA ILE A 102 26.29 5.73 -5.09
C ILE A 102 26.96 7.03 -4.60
N ALA A 103 28.13 7.31 -5.10
CA ALA A 103 28.76 8.60 -4.87
C ALA A 103 27.91 9.73 -5.52
N LEU A 104 27.81 10.89 -4.86
CA LEU A 104 27.07 12.04 -5.39
C LEU A 104 27.55 12.43 -6.80
N SER A 105 28.85 12.33 -7.06
CA SER A 105 29.45 12.58 -8.37
C SER A 105 29.09 11.56 -9.45
N ALA A 106 28.51 10.40 -9.06
CA ALA A 106 28.08 9.37 -10.00
C ALA A 106 26.61 9.52 -10.42
N LEU A 107 25.85 10.47 -9.85
CA LEU A 107 24.51 10.79 -10.31
C LEU A 107 24.55 11.27 -11.75
N THR A 108 23.72 10.67 -12.60
CA THR A 108 23.52 11.15 -13.97
C THR A 108 22.65 12.41 -13.99
N GLY A 109 22.94 13.31 -14.92
CA GLY A 109 22.22 14.57 -15.07
C GLY A 109 22.74 15.68 -14.16
N PRO A 110 22.02 16.81 -14.04
CA PRO A 110 22.40 17.93 -13.21
C PRO A 110 22.52 17.58 -11.72
N ALA A 111 23.37 18.31 -11.00
CA ALA A 111 23.51 18.15 -9.55
C ALA A 111 22.18 18.39 -8.83
N PRO A 112 21.89 17.67 -7.72
CA PRO A 112 20.72 17.95 -6.90
C PRO A 112 20.74 19.37 -6.36
N THR A 113 19.60 20.02 -6.35
CA THR A 113 19.44 21.38 -5.84
C THR A 113 18.24 21.46 -4.90
N ILE A 114 18.27 22.42 -3.98
CA ILE A 114 17.14 22.73 -3.11
C ILE A 114 15.93 23.20 -3.94
N ALA A 115 16.17 24.05 -4.94
CA ALA A 115 15.14 24.49 -5.88
C ALA A 115 14.87 23.44 -6.97
N PRO A 116 13.65 23.38 -7.56
CA PRO A 116 13.39 22.55 -8.72
C PRO A 116 14.38 22.85 -9.86
N ASN A 117 14.88 21.81 -10.52
CA ASN A 117 15.81 21.95 -11.61
C ASN A 117 15.06 22.01 -12.95
N ASN A 118 15.05 23.18 -13.58
CA ASN A 118 14.39 23.43 -14.87
C ASN A 118 15.32 23.21 -16.09
N ALA A 119 16.55 22.72 -15.89
CA ALA A 119 17.46 22.41 -16.99
C ALA A 119 16.82 21.38 -17.95
N ILE A 120 16.94 21.63 -19.24
CA ILE A 120 16.34 20.77 -20.28
C ILE A 120 17.32 19.66 -20.62
N ASN A 121 16.82 18.43 -20.66
CA ASN A 121 17.55 17.29 -21.21
C ASN A 121 17.67 17.46 -22.73
N PRO A 122 18.88 17.59 -23.27
CA PRO A 122 19.07 17.85 -24.70
C PRO A 122 18.61 16.69 -25.60
N ALA A 123 18.54 15.48 -25.06
CA ALA A 123 18.08 14.31 -25.82
C ALA A 123 16.55 14.23 -25.94
N THR A 124 15.82 14.75 -24.99
CA THR A 124 14.34 14.63 -24.92
C THR A 124 13.62 15.96 -25.09
N GLY A 125 14.30 17.09 -24.91
CA GLY A 125 13.69 18.43 -24.89
C GLY A 125 12.82 18.70 -23.66
N ILE A 126 12.85 17.84 -22.64
CA ILE A 126 12.03 17.89 -21.42
C ILE A 126 12.92 18.31 -20.25
N ALA A 127 12.37 19.06 -19.29
CA ALA A 127 13.10 19.36 -18.06
C ALA A 127 13.52 18.07 -17.36
N TYR A 128 14.74 18.02 -16.82
CA TYR A 128 15.24 16.85 -16.13
C TYR A 128 14.38 16.50 -14.93
N GLU A 129 14.17 17.46 -14.06
CA GLU A 129 13.43 17.24 -12.83
C GLU A 129 11.96 17.64 -12.95
N GLY A 130 11.05 16.72 -12.60
CA GLY A 130 9.61 16.97 -12.61
C GLY A 130 9.10 17.73 -11.38
N ARG A 131 9.92 17.90 -10.34
CA ARG A 131 9.54 18.56 -9.08
C ARG A 131 9.22 20.04 -9.31
N THR A 132 8.05 20.48 -8.81
CA THR A 132 7.55 21.85 -9.01
C THR A 132 7.82 22.78 -7.82
N ARG A 133 8.28 22.22 -6.68
CA ARG A 133 8.51 22.96 -5.44
C ARG A 133 9.93 22.74 -4.93
N ALA A 134 10.45 23.74 -4.21
CA ALA A 134 11.72 23.61 -3.51
C ALA A 134 11.65 22.54 -2.41
N HIS A 135 12.75 21.86 -2.15
CA HIS A 135 12.87 21.03 -0.96
C HIS A 135 12.75 21.89 0.30
N GLN A 136 11.96 21.39 1.25
CA GLN A 136 11.99 21.97 2.58
C GLN A 136 13.29 21.55 3.27
N SER A 137 14.07 22.55 3.65
CA SER A 137 15.28 22.31 4.43
C SER A 137 14.88 21.97 5.87
N PRO A 138 15.46 20.95 6.50
CA PRO A 138 15.29 20.69 7.91
C PRO A 138 16.04 21.74 8.74
N ILE A 139 15.63 22.99 8.65
CA ILE A 139 16.20 24.11 9.40
C ILE A 139 15.46 24.17 10.75
N GLY A 140 15.95 23.45 11.72
CA GLY A 140 15.52 23.58 13.11
C GLY A 140 16.71 23.86 14.03
N SER A 141 16.46 23.97 15.31
CA SER A 141 17.52 24.09 16.33
C SER A 141 18.54 22.94 16.28
N ASN A 142 18.17 21.82 15.69
CA ASN A 142 19.00 20.64 15.41
C ASN A 142 19.41 20.57 13.93
N GLY A 143 19.17 21.60 13.17
CA GLY A 143 19.05 21.72 11.74
C GLY A 143 20.29 21.48 10.89
N ASN A 144 21.06 20.48 11.21
CA ASN A 144 22.30 20.18 10.50
C ASN A 144 22.21 18.94 9.60
N LEU A 145 21.01 18.58 9.14
CA LEU A 145 20.92 17.52 8.13
C LEU A 145 21.36 18.08 6.79
N PRO A 146 22.42 17.54 6.18
CA PRO A 146 23.00 18.11 4.99
C PRO A 146 22.09 17.95 3.78
N PHE A 147 22.02 18.98 2.94
CA PHE A 147 21.50 18.88 1.58
C PHE A 147 22.59 19.28 0.58
N PRO A 148 22.85 18.47 -0.46
CA PRO A 148 22.28 17.13 -0.68
C PRO A 148 22.75 16.14 0.39
N ALA A 149 21.96 15.07 0.61
CA ALA A 149 22.32 14.02 1.55
C ALA A 149 23.66 13.37 1.17
N ALA A 150 24.41 12.91 2.18
CA ALA A 150 25.64 12.17 1.95
C ALA A 150 25.36 10.79 1.32
N THR A 151 24.20 10.19 1.63
CA THR A 151 23.75 8.91 1.06
C THR A 151 22.81 9.20 -0.10
N VAL A 152 23.24 8.80 -1.28
CA VAL A 152 22.52 9.09 -2.53
C VAL A 152 22.24 7.81 -3.29
N TYR A 153 21.05 7.72 -3.83
CA TYR A 153 20.63 6.62 -4.69
C TYR A 153 20.15 7.13 -6.05
N GLN A 154 20.36 6.31 -7.07
CA GLN A 154 19.72 6.48 -8.36
C GLN A 154 18.96 5.20 -8.69
N VAL A 155 17.70 5.34 -9.11
CA VAL A 155 16.84 4.23 -9.50
C VAL A 155 16.17 4.53 -10.83
N ASN A 156 16.00 3.50 -11.66
CA ASN A 156 15.34 3.60 -12.95
C ASN A 156 13.99 2.89 -12.89
N GLN A 157 12.94 3.61 -13.18
CA GLN A 157 11.65 3.01 -13.46
C GLN A 157 11.62 2.61 -14.93
N GLN A 158 11.61 1.32 -15.19
CA GLN A 158 11.83 0.76 -16.53
C GLN A 158 11.06 -0.53 -16.74
N VAL A 159 10.92 -0.92 -17.99
CA VAL A 159 10.35 -2.23 -18.32
C VAL A 159 11.38 -3.34 -18.08
N ALA A 160 10.90 -4.44 -17.54
CA ALA A 160 11.64 -5.70 -17.53
C ALA A 160 10.71 -6.89 -17.78
N ASN A 161 11.27 -7.96 -18.31
CA ASN A 161 10.58 -9.24 -18.43
C ASN A 161 10.88 -10.08 -17.18
N VAL A 162 9.84 -10.40 -16.42
CA VAL A 162 9.94 -11.08 -15.13
C VAL A 162 9.16 -12.39 -15.19
N SER A 163 9.76 -13.47 -14.70
CA SER A 163 9.06 -14.74 -14.53
C SER A 163 8.29 -14.75 -13.22
N MET A 164 6.98 -14.90 -13.27
CA MET A 164 6.12 -15.08 -12.10
C MET A 164 5.79 -16.55 -11.84
N SER A 165 5.91 -17.39 -12.86
CA SER A 165 5.73 -18.87 -12.84
C SER A 165 6.36 -19.46 -14.10
N PRO A 166 6.94 -20.68 -14.04
CA PRO A 166 7.42 -21.36 -15.25
C PRO A 166 6.29 -21.82 -16.16
N ASP A 167 5.05 -21.82 -15.68
CA ASP A 167 3.87 -22.21 -16.46
C ASP A 167 3.22 -21.05 -17.23
N LEU A 168 3.76 -19.83 -17.07
CA LEU A 168 3.32 -18.62 -17.75
C LEU A 168 4.46 -18.02 -18.58
N PRO A 169 4.15 -17.25 -19.63
CA PRO A 169 5.17 -16.48 -20.33
C PRO A 169 5.84 -15.47 -19.38
N MET A 170 7.02 -14.98 -19.77
CA MET A 170 7.66 -13.87 -19.10
C MET A 170 6.75 -12.65 -19.15
N GLN A 171 6.46 -12.07 -17.99
CA GLN A 171 5.59 -10.90 -17.88
C GLN A 171 6.36 -9.61 -18.10
N ARG A 172 5.87 -8.76 -18.99
CA ARG A 172 6.42 -7.43 -19.24
C ARG A 172 5.94 -6.46 -18.17
N LEU A 173 6.74 -6.26 -17.14
CA LEU A 173 6.41 -5.42 -15.98
C LEU A 173 7.06 -4.04 -16.06
N TRP A 174 6.51 -3.12 -15.29
CA TRP A 174 7.16 -1.89 -14.90
C TRP A 174 7.86 -2.10 -13.54
N THR A 175 9.11 -1.73 -13.48
CA THR A 175 9.99 -2.18 -12.43
C THR A 175 10.85 -1.04 -11.92
N PHE A 176 11.32 -1.16 -10.69
CA PHE A 176 12.45 -0.36 -10.22
C PHE A 176 13.74 -1.17 -10.44
N ASP A 177 14.65 -0.63 -11.24
CA ASP A 177 15.95 -1.26 -11.59
C ASP A 177 15.82 -2.68 -12.17
N GLY A 178 14.77 -2.96 -12.93
CA GLY A 178 14.57 -4.25 -13.60
C GLY A 178 13.95 -5.35 -12.73
N MET A 179 13.56 -5.05 -11.51
CA MET A 179 12.95 -6.03 -10.60
C MET A 179 11.60 -5.56 -10.03
N SER A 180 10.74 -6.52 -9.67
CA SER A 180 9.46 -6.29 -8.96
C SER A 180 9.20 -7.47 -8.02
N PRO A 181 9.10 -7.22 -6.69
CA PRO A 181 9.31 -5.93 -6.03
C PRO A 181 10.65 -5.31 -6.33
N GLY A 182 10.71 -3.98 -6.32
CA GLY A 182 11.93 -3.21 -6.47
C GLY A 182 12.94 -3.44 -5.33
N PRO A 183 14.15 -2.88 -5.43
CA PRO A 183 15.18 -3.05 -4.41
C PRO A 183 14.72 -2.49 -3.07
N THR A 184 15.14 -3.14 -1.99
CA THR A 184 14.88 -2.68 -0.62
C THR A 184 15.84 -1.56 -0.25
N TYR A 185 15.31 -0.40 0.11
CA TYR A 185 16.12 0.64 0.76
C TYR A 185 16.29 0.32 2.24
N MET A 186 17.47 0.56 2.74
CA MET A 186 17.82 0.42 4.15
C MET A 186 18.43 1.73 4.63
N SER A 187 17.88 2.32 5.68
CA SER A 187 18.38 3.55 6.28
C SER A 187 18.21 3.56 7.80
N HIS A 188 18.76 4.58 8.42
CA HIS A 188 18.65 4.81 9.86
C HIS A 188 18.08 6.20 10.13
N TYR A 189 17.33 6.35 11.22
CA TYR A 189 16.92 7.65 11.68
C TYR A 189 18.12 8.56 11.91
N GLY A 190 17.99 9.83 11.49
CA GLY A 190 19.06 10.80 11.51
C GLY A 190 20.04 10.72 10.32
N THR A 191 19.84 9.77 9.41
CA THR A 191 20.66 9.64 8.18
C THR A 191 19.81 10.04 6.97
N PRO A 192 19.91 11.27 6.50
CA PRO A 192 19.15 11.70 5.35
C PRO A 192 19.64 11.03 4.07
N ILE A 193 18.71 10.72 3.17
CA ILE A 193 19.02 10.17 1.86
C ILE A 193 18.40 11.03 0.75
N LEU A 194 19.01 10.95 -0.42
CA LEU A 194 18.45 11.51 -1.65
C LEU A 194 18.29 10.37 -2.66
N ILE A 195 17.09 10.23 -3.22
CA ILE A 195 16.79 9.26 -4.25
C ILE A 195 16.44 9.99 -5.53
N ARG A 196 17.25 9.81 -6.57
CA ARG A 196 16.91 10.25 -7.94
C ARG A 196 16.15 9.15 -8.65
N ASN A 197 14.87 9.38 -8.87
CA ASN A 197 13.98 8.47 -9.59
C ASN A 197 13.93 8.86 -11.07
N TYR A 198 14.55 8.08 -11.96
CA TYR A 198 14.41 8.24 -13.41
C TYR A 198 13.19 7.51 -13.91
N ASN A 199 12.38 8.19 -14.71
CA ASN A 199 11.29 7.57 -15.44
C ASN A 199 11.73 7.23 -16.87
N ASN A 200 12.05 5.98 -17.09
CA ASN A 200 12.44 5.43 -18.38
C ASN A 200 11.34 4.49 -18.96
N LEU A 201 10.09 4.68 -18.52
CA LEU A 201 8.97 3.89 -19.00
C LEU A 201 8.63 4.27 -20.44
N PRO A 202 8.37 3.30 -21.32
CA PRO A 202 8.06 3.55 -22.72
C PRO A 202 6.62 4.09 -22.90
N ALA A 203 6.36 4.68 -24.05
CA ALA A 203 5.02 5.09 -24.46
C ALA A 203 4.06 3.90 -24.67
N ASP A 204 4.60 2.75 -25.11
CA ASP A 204 3.84 1.50 -25.19
C ASP A 204 3.66 0.92 -23.79
N ASN A 205 2.44 1.00 -23.31
CA ASN A 205 2.08 0.54 -21.96
C ASN A 205 1.66 -0.94 -21.90
N GLY A 206 1.60 -1.66 -23.00
CA GLY A 206 1.16 -3.06 -23.03
C GLY A 206 -0.28 -3.26 -22.56
N GLY A 207 -1.18 -2.33 -22.87
CA GLY A 207 -2.63 -2.43 -22.65
C GLY A 207 -3.20 -1.71 -21.43
N PHE A 208 -2.40 -1.41 -20.40
CA PHE A 208 -2.82 -0.65 -19.21
C PHE A 208 -1.64 0.09 -18.56
N GLY A 209 -1.92 0.98 -17.60
CA GLY A 209 -0.92 1.84 -16.99
C GLY A 209 -0.64 3.12 -17.77
N ILE A 210 0.09 4.04 -17.18
CA ILE A 210 0.54 5.28 -17.81
C ILE A 210 2.00 5.54 -17.48
N ASN A 211 2.79 5.95 -18.46
CA ASN A 211 4.23 6.19 -18.34
C ASN A 211 4.59 7.55 -17.70
N SER A 212 3.71 8.12 -16.90
CA SER A 212 4.01 9.19 -15.96
C SER A 212 3.77 8.68 -14.54
N VAL A 213 4.62 9.04 -13.62
CA VAL A 213 4.73 8.41 -12.30
C VAL A 213 4.87 9.46 -11.20
N SER A 214 4.43 9.10 -10.00
CA SER A 214 4.68 9.86 -8.77
C SER A 214 5.03 8.86 -7.67
N THR A 215 6.29 8.77 -7.28
CA THR A 215 6.72 7.78 -6.29
C THR A 215 6.42 8.28 -4.88
N HIS A 216 5.57 7.56 -4.15
CA HIS A 216 5.24 7.84 -2.75
C HIS A 216 6.02 6.91 -1.82
N LEU A 217 6.59 7.47 -0.75
CA LEU A 217 7.09 6.73 0.38
C LEU A 217 5.97 6.58 1.41
N HIS A 218 5.30 5.45 1.39
CA HIS A 218 4.14 5.17 2.23
C HIS A 218 4.53 5.16 3.70
N ASN A 219 3.91 6.05 4.45
CA ASN A 219 4.20 6.36 5.83
C ASN A 219 5.59 6.99 6.09
N GLY A 220 6.17 7.62 5.10
CA GLY A 220 7.35 8.45 5.35
C GLY A 220 6.95 9.74 6.08
N HIS A 221 7.62 10.06 7.21
CA HIS A 221 7.54 11.40 7.79
C HIS A 221 8.40 12.36 6.97
N THR A 222 7.87 12.74 5.80
CA THR A 222 8.60 13.43 4.74
C THR A 222 8.01 14.80 4.43
N PRO A 223 8.85 15.74 3.97
CA PRO A 223 8.34 17.00 3.44
C PRO A 223 7.48 16.76 2.19
N SER A 224 6.48 17.60 2.02
CA SER A 224 5.42 17.46 1.03
C SER A 224 5.90 17.33 -0.43
N GLU A 225 7.02 17.94 -0.81
CA GLU A 225 7.60 17.82 -2.16
C GLU A 225 8.30 16.46 -2.39
N SER A 226 8.58 15.73 -1.32
CA SER A 226 9.18 14.39 -1.39
C SER A 226 8.22 13.26 -1.03
N ASP A 227 6.97 13.60 -0.67
CA ASP A 227 5.94 12.64 -0.27
C ASP A 227 5.40 11.80 -1.44
N GLY A 228 5.50 12.30 -2.67
CA GLY A 228 4.88 11.68 -3.84
C GLY A 228 3.41 12.07 -3.99
N PHE A 229 3.11 13.36 -3.86
CA PHE A 229 1.76 13.88 -4.07
C PHE A 229 1.22 13.44 -5.44
N PRO A 230 0.00 12.89 -5.56
CA PRO A 230 -0.48 12.23 -6.78
C PRO A 230 -0.41 13.07 -8.05
N CYS A 231 -0.48 14.38 -7.92
CA CYS A 231 -0.46 15.31 -9.03
C CYS A 231 0.93 15.92 -9.32
N ASP A 232 1.93 15.60 -8.52
CA ASP A 232 3.33 16.00 -8.75
C ASP A 232 4.06 14.88 -9.53
N TYR A 233 3.45 14.42 -10.62
CA TYR A 233 4.00 13.37 -11.45
C TYR A 233 5.01 13.91 -12.47
N PHE A 234 5.88 13.04 -12.92
CA PHE A 234 6.90 13.33 -13.94
C PHE A 234 6.82 12.33 -15.08
N ALA A 235 7.05 12.84 -16.29
CA ALA A 235 6.87 12.08 -17.52
C ALA A 235 8.09 11.21 -17.83
N SER A 236 7.94 10.30 -18.80
CA SER A 236 9.05 9.54 -19.37
C SER A 236 10.18 10.46 -19.87
N GLY A 237 11.42 10.10 -19.62
CA GLY A 237 12.63 10.88 -19.90
C GLY A 237 12.96 11.93 -18.83
N GLN A 238 12.12 12.12 -17.83
CA GLN A 238 12.37 12.98 -16.68
C GLN A 238 12.89 12.19 -15.47
N TYR A 239 13.43 12.90 -14.49
CA TYR A 239 13.67 12.36 -13.17
C TYR A 239 12.99 13.23 -12.11
N TYR A 240 12.91 12.70 -10.87
CA TYR A 240 12.43 13.39 -9.68
C TYR A 240 13.38 13.11 -8.53
N ASP A 241 13.90 14.18 -7.90
CA ASP A 241 14.74 14.06 -6.72
C ASP A 241 13.87 14.09 -5.47
N GLN A 242 13.87 12.99 -4.73
CA GLN A 242 13.19 12.88 -3.44
C GLN A 242 14.22 12.89 -2.33
N TYR A 243 14.08 13.85 -1.42
CA TYR A 243 14.90 13.97 -0.25
C TYR A 243 14.14 13.48 0.97
N TYR A 244 14.62 12.40 1.56
CA TYR A 244 14.06 11.84 2.78
C TYR A 244 14.98 12.14 3.96
N PRO A 245 14.57 13.04 4.87
CA PRO A 245 15.39 13.42 6.03
C PRO A 245 15.59 12.26 7.01
N ASN A 246 14.70 11.24 7.00
CA ASN A 246 14.70 10.12 7.95
C ASN A 246 14.74 10.61 9.40
N GLN A 247 13.85 11.53 9.71
CA GLN A 247 13.72 12.12 11.03
C GLN A 247 12.53 11.52 11.77
N LEU A 248 12.67 11.40 13.06
CA LEU A 248 11.54 11.11 13.93
C LEU A 248 10.57 12.30 13.92
N ALA A 249 9.28 12.03 13.94
CA ALA A 249 8.27 13.07 13.99
C ALA A 249 8.44 13.97 15.23
N GLY A 250 8.13 15.25 15.09
CA GLY A 250 8.35 16.23 16.15
C GLY A 250 9.78 16.79 16.25
N PHE A 251 10.66 16.44 15.31
CA PHE A 251 12.03 16.92 15.28
C PHE A 251 12.12 18.46 15.30
N LEU A 252 11.31 19.15 14.51
CA LEU A 252 11.31 20.60 14.38
C LEU A 252 10.38 21.30 15.38
N SER A 253 9.61 20.59 16.17
CA SER A 253 8.53 21.19 16.95
C SER A 253 8.43 20.68 18.39
N THR A 254 7.68 19.59 18.59
CA THR A 254 7.30 19.14 19.93
C THR A 254 8.37 18.34 20.69
N HIS A 255 9.37 17.83 19.97
CA HIS A 255 10.45 17.01 20.50
C HIS A 255 11.84 17.49 20.09
N THR A 256 12.04 18.78 19.89
CA THR A 256 13.34 19.37 19.48
C THR A 256 14.47 19.04 20.44
N ALA A 257 14.17 18.97 21.75
CA ALA A 257 15.18 18.66 22.77
C ALA A 257 15.69 17.21 22.70
N THR A 258 14.93 16.31 22.09
CA THR A 258 15.24 14.87 21.97
C THR A 258 15.45 14.41 20.54
N ASN A 259 15.55 15.33 19.57
CA ASN A 259 15.67 15.07 18.14
C ASN A 259 14.51 14.20 17.57
N GLY A 260 13.32 14.43 18.08
CA GLY A 260 12.11 13.73 17.63
C GLY A 260 11.55 12.75 18.65
N ASP A 261 10.36 12.24 18.34
CA ASP A 261 9.61 11.32 19.18
C ASP A 261 9.99 9.87 18.87
N ILE A 262 10.86 9.28 19.69
CA ILE A 262 11.25 7.89 19.53
C ILE A 262 10.09 6.91 19.61
N ASN A 263 8.96 7.30 20.21
CA ASN A 263 7.77 6.48 20.29
C ASN A 263 6.96 6.47 18.99
N GLU A 264 7.34 7.27 18.00
CA GLU A 264 6.85 7.24 16.62
C GLU A 264 7.90 6.72 15.65
N SER A 265 8.69 5.79 16.07
CA SER A 265 9.72 5.20 15.25
C SER A 265 9.15 4.13 14.34
N LEU A 266 9.19 4.40 13.05
CA LEU A 266 8.77 3.49 11.99
C LEU A 266 9.91 2.55 11.63
N SER A 267 9.59 1.32 11.26
CA SER A 267 10.57 0.33 10.82
C SER A 267 10.30 -0.15 9.39
N THR A 268 9.10 -0.64 9.11
CA THR A 268 8.74 -1.20 7.80
C THR A 268 7.85 -0.24 7.04
N LEU A 269 8.47 0.50 6.13
CA LEU A 269 7.79 1.31 5.13
C LEU A 269 7.86 0.61 3.77
N TRP A 270 7.15 1.14 2.79
CA TRP A 270 7.24 0.71 1.41
C TRP A 270 7.07 1.90 0.48
N TYR A 271 7.49 1.78 -0.76
CA TYR A 271 7.34 2.82 -1.77
C TYR A 271 6.62 2.27 -2.99
N HIS A 272 5.81 3.11 -3.62
CA HIS A 272 5.01 2.72 -4.78
C HIS A 272 4.66 3.92 -5.65
N ASP A 273 4.19 3.65 -6.86
CA ASP A 273 3.63 4.72 -7.69
C ASP A 273 2.31 5.22 -7.12
N HIS A 274 2.11 6.52 -7.21
CA HIS A 274 0.92 7.21 -6.70
C HIS A 274 0.35 8.21 -7.72
N LYS A 275 0.58 7.95 -9.02
CA LYS A 275 0.08 8.82 -10.09
C LYS A 275 -1.43 8.90 -10.08
N GLU A 276 -1.98 10.10 -9.91
CA GLU A 276 -3.43 10.35 -9.89
C GLU A 276 -4.14 9.62 -11.03
N GLY A 277 -5.16 8.83 -10.69
CA GLY A 277 -5.99 8.03 -11.58
C GLY A 277 -5.30 6.81 -12.21
N PHE A 278 -4.08 6.46 -11.80
CA PHE A 278 -3.32 5.34 -12.32
C PHE A 278 -2.51 4.57 -11.26
N THR A 279 -2.66 4.91 -10.00
CA THR A 279 -1.99 4.18 -8.91
C THR A 279 -2.23 2.68 -9.05
N SER A 280 -3.48 2.26 -9.25
CA SER A 280 -3.86 0.85 -9.32
C SER A 280 -3.12 0.12 -10.43
N GLN A 281 -3.06 0.70 -11.63
CA GLN A 281 -2.47 0.06 -12.79
C GLN A 281 -0.96 0.00 -12.70
N ASN A 282 -0.32 1.10 -12.27
CA ASN A 282 1.12 1.20 -12.18
C ASN A 282 1.69 0.31 -11.06
N VAL A 283 1.02 0.27 -9.91
CA VAL A 283 1.33 -0.67 -8.81
C VAL A 283 1.09 -2.13 -9.24
N TYR A 284 -0.02 -2.40 -9.90
CA TYR A 284 -0.32 -3.74 -10.41
C TYR A 284 0.74 -4.23 -11.41
N LYS A 285 1.32 -3.33 -12.20
CA LYS A 285 2.44 -3.61 -13.10
C LYS A 285 3.77 -3.85 -12.41
N GLY A 286 3.90 -3.52 -11.13
CA GLY A 286 5.07 -3.87 -10.34
C GLY A 286 5.86 -2.71 -9.74
N LEU A 287 5.36 -1.47 -9.81
CA LEU A 287 6.03 -0.31 -9.19
C LEU A 287 5.82 -0.28 -7.67
N VAL A 288 6.45 -1.20 -6.97
CA VAL A 288 6.45 -1.38 -5.50
C VAL A 288 7.83 -1.80 -4.99
N GLY A 289 8.18 -1.44 -3.77
CA GLY A 289 9.40 -1.90 -3.10
C GLY A 289 9.41 -1.55 -1.60
N HIS A 290 10.26 -2.21 -0.83
CA HIS A 290 10.40 -1.97 0.62
C HIS A 290 11.35 -0.82 0.92
N TYR A 291 11.04 -0.10 1.99
CA TYR A 291 11.92 0.88 2.62
C TYR A 291 11.97 0.60 4.12
N ILE A 292 13.15 0.33 4.66
CA ILE A 292 13.33 -0.08 6.05
C ILE A 292 14.13 0.98 6.79
N LEU A 293 13.58 1.45 7.91
CA LEU A 293 14.24 2.37 8.83
C LEU A 293 14.61 1.64 10.12
N PHE A 294 15.86 1.77 10.50
CA PHE A 294 16.38 1.29 11.77
C PHE A 294 16.63 2.44 12.75
N ASN A 295 16.72 2.10 14.04
CA ASN A 295 17.05 3.02 15.11
C ASN A 295 17.93 2.31 16.17
N GLN A 296 18.20 2.95 17.29
CA GLN A 296 19.02 2.38 18.35
C GLN A 296 18.41 1.15 19.06
N TYR A 297 17.12 0.88 18.88
CA TYR A 297 16.43 -0.27 19.47
C TYR A 297 16.21 -1.38 18.46
N ASP A 298 15.68 -1.06 17.28
CA ASP A 298 15.59 -1.94 16.12
C ASP A 298 16.80 -1.65 15.23
N THR A 299 17.90 -2.34 15.47
CA THR A 299 19.18 -2.04 14.83
C THR A 299 19.41 -2.81 13.53
N GLY A 300 18.57 -3.81 13.24
CA GLY A 300 18.82 -4.77 12.15
C GLY A 300 19.92 -5.78 12.46
N ASP A 301 20.43 -5.82 13.71
CA ASP A 301 21.46 -6.73 14.19
C ASP A 301 21.00 -7.44 15.48
N GLU A 302 20.96 -8.77 15.44
CA GLU A 302 20.50 -9.59 16.58
C GLU A 302 21.43 -9.61 17.78
N THR A 303 22.57 -8.91 17.72
CA THR A 303 23.52 -8.78 18.84
C THR A 303 23.37 -7.47 19.59
N THR A 304 22.61 -6.51 19.05
CA THR A 304 22.44 -5.16 19.60
C THR A 304 20.96 -4.77 19.73
N GLY A 305 20.68 -3.71 20.44
CA GLY A 305 19.32 -3.19 20.63
C GLY A 305 18.37 -4.23 21.23
N PHE A 306 17.17 -4.37 20.68
CA PHE A 306 16.21 -5.40 21.07
C PHE A 306 16.59 -6.81 20.59
N ARG A 307 17.69 -6.94 19.87
CA ARG A 307 18.17 -8.21 19.35
C ARG A 307 17.09 -8.96 18.55
N LEU A 308 16.43 -8.25 17.66
CA LEU A 308 15.55 -8.84 16.67
C LEU A 308 16.37 -9.57 15.60
N PRO A 309 15.83 -10.55 14.88
CA PRO A 309 16.57 -11.29 13.86
C PRO A 309 17.26 -10.37 12.85
N SER A 310 18.53 -10.71 12.50
CA SER A 310 19.38 -9.83 11.70
C SER A 310 18.92 -9.68 10.25
N PHE A 311 18.90 -8.44 9.77
CA PHE A 311 18.67 -8.08 8.38
C PHE A 311 19.98 -8.20 7.57
N PRO A 312 19.97 -8.71 6.32
CA PRO A 312 18.84 -9.27 5.58
C PRO A 312 18.66 -10.79 5.71
N ASN A 313 19.50 -11.47 6.49
CA ASN A 313 19.59 -12.93 6.47
C ASN A 313 18.41 -13.62 7.17
N TYR A 314 17.94 -13.03 8.25
CA TYR A 314 16.88 -13.58 9.11
C TYR A 314 15.73 -12.59 9.34
N ASP A 315 15.77 -11.46 8.65
CA ASP A 315 14.76 -10.44 8.61
C ASP A 315 14.40 -10.20 7.14
N ILE A 316 13.26 -10.75 6.69
CA ILE A 316 12.93 -10.93 5.30
C ILE A 316 11.73 -10.06 4.91
N PRO A 317 11.91 -9.11 3.99
CA PRO A 317 10.80 -8.34 3.42
C PRO A 317 9.92 -9.22 2.52
N MET A 318 8.59 -9.14 2.69
CA MET A 318 7.60 -9.92 1.92
C MET A 318 6.43 -9.05 1.46
N MET A 319 6.21 -9.00 0.17
CA MET A 319 5.05 -8.38 -0.46
C MET A 319 4.07 -9.42 -0.96
N PHE A 320 2.84 -9.34 -0.47
CA PHE A 320 1.73 -10.16 -0.95
C PHE A 320 0.93 -9.40 -1.99
N ALA A 321 0.57 -10.08 -3.05
CA ALA A 321 -0.31 -9.54 -4.08
C ALA A 321 -1.13 -10.66 -4.72
N ASP A 322 -2.20 -10.27 -5.40
CA ASP A 322 -2.95 -11.18 -6.27
C ASP A 322 -3.05 -10.60 -7.68
N ARG A 323 -3.06 -11.47 -8.68
CA ARG A 323 -3.03 -11.10 -10.10
C ARG A 323 -3.97 -11.97 -10.92
N CYS A 324 -4.38 -11.41 -12.07
CA CYS A 324 -5.11 -12.11 -13.12
C CYS A 324 -4.24 -12.24 -14.37
N PHE A 325 -4.38 -13.33 -15.07
CA PHE A 325 -3.70 -13.56 -16.34
C PHE A 325 -4.71 -13.96 -17.41
N ASP A 326 -4.47 -13.57 -18.65
CA ASP A 326 -5.29 -13.96 -19.77
C ASP A 326 -5.34 -15.49 -19.91
N ALA A 327 -6.53 -16.04 -20.02
CA ALA A 327 -6.72 -17.49 -20.03
C ALA A 327 -6.09 -18.18 -21.26
N THR A 328 -5.85 -17.44 -22.33
CA THR A 328 -5.32 -17.95 -23.59
C THR A 328 -3.84 -17.69 -23.76
N THR A 329 -3.40 -16.46 -23.47
CA THR A 329 -2.01 -16.05 -23.69
C THR A 329 -1.15 -16.19 -22.44
N GLY A 330 -1.74 -16.19 -21.26
CA GLY A 330 -1.03 -16.18 -19.99
C GLY A 330 -0.40 -14.84 -19.63
N ASP A 331 -0.69 -13.78 -20.37
CA ASP A 331 -0.19 -12.43 -20.09
C ASP A 331 -0.93 -11.80 -18.92
N LEU A 332 -0.24 -10.95 -18.17
CA LEU A 332 -0.83 -10.17 -17.07
C LEU A 332 -1.92 -9.24 -17.60
N VAL A 333 -3.09 -9.31 -16.99
CA VAL A 333 -4.24 -8.48 -17.39
C VAL A 333 -4.77 -7.64 -16.23
N PHE A 334 -5.33 -6.50 -16.60
CA PHE A 334 -5.96 -5.56 -15.67
C PHE A 334 -7.31 -5.11 -16.23
N ASP A 335 -8.38 -5.26 -15.45
CA ASP A 335 -9.70 -4.78 -15.85
C ASP A 335 -9.81 -3.28 -15.66
N THR A 336 -9.52 -2.53 -16.74
CA THR A 336 -9.57 -1.08 -16.75
C THR A 336 -10.99 -0.49 -16.66
N PHE A 337 -12.02 -1.32 -16.67
CA PHE A 337 -13.42 -0.92 -16.50
C PHE A 337 -13.95 -1.15 -15.10
N ASN A 338 -13.23 -1.93 -14.32
CA ASN A 338 -13.63 -2.21 -12.95
C ASN A 338 -13.52 -0.94 -12.10
N THR A 339 -14.59 -0.61 -11.40
CA THR A 339 -14.66 0.55 -10.50
C THR A 339 -14.73 0.15 -9.04
N ASP A 340 -14.85 -1.14 -8.79
CA ASP A 340 -15.26 -1.66 -7.50
C ASP A 340 -14.10 -2.34 -6.76
N GLY A 341 -13.37 -3.19 -7.44
CA GLY A 341 -12.22 -3.88 -6.89
C GLY A 341 -11.85 -5.12 -7.71
N ILE A 342 -10.57 -5.40 -7.80
CA ILE A 342 -10.02 -6.54 -8.53
C ILE A 342 -9.52 -7.56 -7.53
N LEU A 343 -9.99 -8.81 -7.67
CA LEU A 343 -9.43 -9.97 -6.98
C LEU A 343 -8.80 -10.91 -8.01
N GLY A 344 -7.50 -11.10 -7.89
CA GLY A 344 -6.77 -12.08 -8.68
C GLY A 344 -7.01 -13.51 -8.19
N ASP A 345 -6.88 -14.48 -9.08
CA ASP A 345 -6.92 -15.92 -8.74
C ASP A 345 -5.52 -16.52 -8.57
N LYS A 346 -4.47 -15.75 -8.81
CA LYS A 346 -3.08 -16.12 -8.54
C LYS A 346 -2.51 -15.26 -7.41
N PHE A 347 -2.06 -15.91 -6.34
CA PHE A 347 -1.42 -15.24 -5.21
C PHE A 347 0.09 -15.25 -5.38
N LEU A 348 0.71 -14.10 -5.17
CA LEU A 348 2.13 -13.89 -5.32
C LEU A 348 2.76 -13.50 -3.99
N VAL A 349 3.96 -14.01 -3.75
CA VAL A 349 4.85 -13.50 -2.69
C VAL A 349 6.14 -13.06 -3.35
N ASN A 350 6.51 -11.80 -3.14
CA ASN A 350 7.67 -11.18 -3.80
C ASN A 350 7.71 -11.40 -5.33
N GLY A 351 6.54 -11.27 -5.98
CA GLY A 351 6.43 -11.32 -7.44
C GLY A 351 6.35 -12.73 -8.04
N VAL A 352 6.42 -13.80 -7.23
CA VAL A 352 6.32 -15.19 -7.70
C VAL A 352 5.04 -15.84 -7.20
N ILE A 353 4.36 -16.57 -8.09
CA ILE A 353 3.12 -17.30 -7.78
C ILE A 353 3.46 -18.50 -6.89
N GLN A 354 2.89 -18.55 -5.69
CA GLN A 354 3.03 -19.66 -4.73
C GLN A 354 4.48 -20.19 -4.64
N PRO A 355 5.46 -19.39 -4.19
CA PRO A 355 6.84 -19.80 -4.14
C PRO A 355 7.18 -20.69 -2.94
N VAL A 356 8.43 -21.16 -2.89
CA VAL A 356 9.05 -21.86 -1.76
C VAL A 356 10.04 -20.97 -1.06
N LEU A 357 10.03 -20.96 0.26
CA LEU A 357 11.07 -20.37 1.12
C LEU A 357 11.76 -21.48 1.92
N HIS A 358 13.07 -21.59 1.82
CA HIS A 358 13.90 -22.46 2.61
C HIS A 358 14.50 -21.73 3.80
N VAL A 359 14.33 -22.24 5.02
CA VAL A 359 14.78 -21.59 6.25
C VAL A 359 15.56 -22.52 7.16
N SER A 360 16.43 -21.97 7.99
CA SER A 360 17.08 -22.66 9.11
C SER A 360 16.12 -22.80 10.30
N PRO A 361 16.29 -23.80 11.17
CA PRO A 361 15.47 -23.98 12.37
C PRO A 361 15.86 -22.99 13.47
N ARG A 362 15.48 -21.71 13.28
CA ARG A 362 15.72 -20.59 14.19
C ARG A 362 14.64 -19.54 14.04
N ARG A 363 14.69 -18.46 14.83
CA ARG A 363 13.77 -17.32 14.68
C ARG A 363 14.09 -16.49 13.44
N TYR A 364 13.03 -16.09 12.74
CA TYR A 364 13.04 -15.13 11.63
C TYR A 364 12.03 -14.01 11.90
N ARG A 365 12.36 -12.80 11.48
CA ARG A 365 11.43 -11.71 11.30
C ARG A 365 10.97 -11.72 9.85
N LEU A 366 9.67 -11.70 9.62
CA LEU A 366 9.08 -11.56 8.29
C LEU A 366 8.32 -10.24 8.25
N ARG A 367 8.64 -9.39 7.29
CA ARG A 367 8.02 -8.06 7.13
C ARG A 367 6.95 -8.11 6.06
N TRP A 368 5.72 -8.24 6.47
CA TRP A 368 4.59 -8.45 5.59
C TRP A 368 3.98 -7.12 5.14
N VAL A 369 3.75 -6.99 3.82
CA VAL A 369 3.04 -5.88 3.19
C VAL A 369 2.00 -6.44 2.23
N ASN A 370 0.76 -5.97 2.30
CA ASN A 370 -0.25 -6.30 1.30
C ASN A 370 -0.26 -5.24 0.19
N THR A 371 0.26 -5.59 -0.98
CA THR A 371 0.34 -4.75 -2.18
C THR A 371 -0.66 -5.14 -3.27
N GLY A 372 -1.70 -5.89 -2.90
CA GLY A 372 -2.79 -6.25 -3.81
C GLY A 372 -3.65 -5.05 -4.19
N PRO A 373 -4.46 -5.15 -5.25
CA PRO A 373 -5.32 -4.05 -5.64
C PRO A 373 -6.52 -3.85 -4.70
N SER A 374 -7.12 -4.93 -4.21
CA SER A 374 -8.38 -4.84 -3.45
C SER A 374 -8.57 -5.98 -2.45
N ARG A 375 -7.64 -6.94 -2.40
CA ARG A 375 -7.80 -8.12 -1.55
C ARG A 375 -7.36 -7.85 -0.12
N PHE A 376 -8.19 -8.30 0.82
CA PHE A 376 -7.83 -8.41 2.23
C PHE A 376 -7.29 -9.81 2.49
N LEU A 377 -6.35 -9.93 3.40
CA LEU A 377 -5.73 -11.19 3.77
C LEU A 377 -5.93 -11.43 5.26
N GLN A 378 -6.08 -12.70 5.66
CA GLN A 378 -5.85 -13.12 7.04
C GLN A 378 -4.98 -14.37 7.01
N ILE A 379 -3.74 -14.19 7.45
CA ILE A 379 -2.63 -15.11 7.21
C ILE A 379 -2.38 -15.95 8.46
N TYR A 380 -2.41 -17.26 8.27
CA TYR A 380 -2.13 -18.28 9.29
C TYR A 380 -0.89 -19.07 8.92
N ILE A 381 -0.23 -19.64 9.93
CA ILE A 381 0.72 -20.75 9.73
C ILE A 381 -0.05 -22.07 9.79
N THR A 382 0.08 -22.87 8.72
CA THR A 382 -0.63 -24.15 8.60
C THR A 382 0.36 -25.30 8.38
N ASP A 383 0.29 -26.32 9.23
CA ASP A 383 0.89 -27.64 9.01
C ASP A 383 -0.18 -28.54 8.39
N LEU A 384 -0.02 -28.92 7.12
CA LEU A 384 -1.02 -29.77 6.44
C LEU A 384 -1.08 -31.21 6.99
N ALA A 385 -0.09 -31.65 7.76
CA ALA A 385 -0.18 -32.90 8.49
C ALA A 385 -1.14 -32.80 9.70
N ASN A 386 -1.34 -31.58 10.23
CA ASN A 386 -2.29 -31.29 11.29
C ASN A 386 -2.94 -29.91 11.08
N PRO A 387 -3.82 -29.76 10.08
CA PRO A 387 -4.31 -28.47 9.64
C PRO A 387 -5.22 -27.76 10.66
N THR A 388 -5.74 -28.47 11.65
CA THR A 388 -6.56 -27.92 12.74
C THR A 388 -5.74 -27.39 13.91
N ALA A 389 -4.43 -27.70 13.96
CA ALA A 389 -3.55 -27.20 15.01
C ALA A 389 -3.43 -25.67 14.93
N SER A 390 -3.41 -25.04 16.09
CA SER A 390 -3.02 -23.64 16.21
C SER A 390 -1.50 -23.53 16.19
N ASN A 391 -0.98 -22.69 15.32
CA ASN A 391 0.45 -22.40 15.19
C ASN A 391 0.67 -20.91 15.42
N PRO A 392 0.61 -20.43 16.68
CA PRO A 392 0.74 -19.02 16.98
C PRO A 392 2.18 -18.53 16.75
N PHE A 393 2.30 -17.26 16.47
CA PHE A 393 3.56 -16.53 16.28
C PHE A 393 3.46 -15.13 16.89
N TYR A 394 4.55 -14.38 16.92
CA TYR A 394 4.54 -13.05 17.50
C TYR A 394 4.39 -11.96 16.44
N GLN A 395 3.36 -11.13 16.56
CA GLN A 395 3.28 -9.87 15.86
C GLN A 395 4.04 -8.81 16.67
N ILE A 396 4.91 -8.04 16.01
CA ILE A 396 5.75 -7.03 16.65
C ILE A 396 5.55 -5.62 16.11
N SER A 397 4.81 -5.48 14.99
CA SER A 397 4.52 -4.16 14.42
C SER A 397 3.15 -4.09 13.77
N ASN A 398 2.64 -2.86 13.62
CA ASN A 398 1.53 -2.48 12.75
C ASN A 398 1.95 -1.28 11.91
N ASP A 399 1.69 -1.34 10.60
CA ASP A 399 2.00 -0.28 9.63
C ASP A 399 3.42 0.31 9.84
N GLY A 400 4.38 -0.58 10.10
CA GLY A 400 5.77 -0.24 10.33
C GLY A 400 6.13 0.14 11.77
N ASN A 401 5.20 0.63 12.57
CA ASN A 401 5.47 0.95 13.97
C ASN A 401 5.59 -0.32 14.81
N LEU A 402 6.64 -0.44 15.58
CA LEU A 402 6.73 -1.49 16.58
C LEU A 402 5.57 -1.37 17.57
N LEU A 403 5.00 -2.49 17.96
CA LEU A 403 4.01 -2.54 19.04
C LEU A 403 4.66 -2.15 20.36
N PRO A 404 3.92 -1.60 21.34
CA PRO A 404 4.45 -1.35 22.66
C PRO A 404 5.15 -2.57 23.28
N LYS A 405 4.69 -3.76 22.94
CA LYS A 405 5.36 -5.05 23.21
C LYS A 405 4.91 -6.09 22.18
N PRO A 406 5.69 -7.14 21.94
CA PRO A 406 5.26 -8.26 21.10
C PRO A 406 3.96 -8.90 21.60
N VAL A 407 3.11 -9.30 20.66
CA VAL A 407 1.83 -9.97 20.95
C VAL A 407 1.80 -11.32 20.24
N GLN A 408 1.55 -12.39 20.99
CA GLN A 408 1.33 -13.69 20.40
C GLN A 408 -0.07 -13.75 19.76
N VAL A 409 -0.12 -14.10 18.47
CA VAL A 409 -1.35 -14.12 17.68
C VAL A 409 -1.47 -15.43 16.89
N PRO A 410 -2.70 -15.91 16.65
CA PRO A 410 -2.91 -17.10 15.78
C PRO A 410 -2.84 -16.74 14.30
N ALA A 411 -3.02 -15.47 13.94
CA ALA A 411 -3.04 -14.96 12.58
C ALA A 411 -2.83 -13.45 12.54
N VAL A 412 -2.57 -12.92 11.35
CA VAL A 412 -2.54 -11.48 11.08
C VAL A 412 -3.49 -11.16 9.95
N ALA A 413 -4.34 -10.15 10.14
CA ALA A 413 -5.19 -9.60 9.10
C ALA A 413 -4.53 -8.36 8.48
N LEU A 414 -4.53 -8.28 7.14
CA LEU A 414 -3.95 -7.18 6.36
C LEU A 414 -4.94 -6.69 5.30
N GLY A 415 -5.39 -5.46 5.42
CA GLY A 415 -5.96 -4.71 4.29
C GLY A 415 -4.88 -4.29 3.31
N VAL A 416 -5.28 -3.74 2.17
CA VAL A 416 -4.30 -3.19 1.22
C VAL A 416 -3.51 -2.08 1.89
N ALA A 417 -2.21 -2.06 1.67
CA ALA A 417 -1.21 -1.16 2.25
C ALA A 417 -0.84 -1.40 3.72
N GLU A 418 -1.61 -2.17 4.46
CA GLU A 418 -1.22 -2.49 5.84
C GLU A 418 0.06 -3.33 5.86
N ARG A 419 0.88 -3.10 6.89
CA ARG A 419 2.10 -3.86 7.18
C ARG A 419 1.98 -4.52 8.54
N SER A 420 2.66 -5.63 8.67
CA SER A 420 2.87 -6.29 9.96
C SER A 420 4.18 -7.04 9.96
N ASP A 421 5.03 -6.75 10.92
CA ASP A 421 6.21 -7.56 11.13
C ASP A 421 5.89 -8.64 12.15
N VAL A 422 6.32 -9.85 11.82
CA VAL A 422 6.11 -11.01 12.68
C VAL A 422 7.41 -11.73 12.96
N ILE A 423 7.51 -12.35 14.14
CA ILE A 423 8.60 -13.27 14.46
C ILE A 423 8.03 -14.68 14.57
N ILE A 424 8.62 -15.57 13.77
CA ILE A 424 8.30 -17.00 13.73
C ILE A 424 9.54 -17.76 14.18
N ASP A 425 9.38 -18.63 15.17
CA ASP A 425 10.43 -19.57 15.58
C ASP A 425 10.29 -20.88 14.80
N PHE A 426 11.12 -21.04 13.78
CA PHE A 426 11.13 -22.23 12.96
C PHE A 426 11.82 -23.43 13.59
N SER A 427 12.46 -23.29 14.76
CA SER A 427 13.09 -24.41 15.44
C SER A 427 12.07 -25.50 15.80
N GLN A 428 10.83 -25.11 16.10
CA GLN A 428 9.71 -26.03 16.38
C GLN A 428 9.24 -26.81 15.15
N TYR A 429 9.66 -26.41 13.96
CA TYR A 429 9.31 -27.02 12.68
C TYR A 429 10.51 -27.65 11.97
N ALA A 430 11.64 -27.91 12.68
CA ALA A 430 12.82 -28.50 12.08
C ALA A 430 12.49 -29.79 11.29
N GLY A 431 12.91 -29.85 10.02
CA GLY A 431 12.64 -30.95 9.11
C GLY A 431 11.20 -31.02 8.58
N LYS A 432 10.36 -30.04 8.89
CA LYS A 432 8.96 -29.98 8.44
C LYS A 432 8.77 -29.00 7.28
N THR A 433 7.60 -29.17 6.66
CA THR A 433 7.04 -28.20 5.70
C THR A 433 5.78 -27.58 6.30
N ILE A 434 5.71 -26.25 6.31
CA ILE A 434 4.55 -25.48 6.74
C ILE A 434 4.20 -24.44 5.68
N TYR A 435 3.04 -23.81 5.82
CA TYR A 435 2.53 -22.89 4.81
C TYR A 435 2.03 -21.60 5.45
N LEU A 436 2.21 -20.48 4.74
CA LEU A 436 1.39 -19.28 4.98
C LEU A 436 0.09 -19.46 4.18
N GLU A 437 -1.02 -19.47 4.89
CA GLU A 437 -2.35 -19.70 4.35
C GLU A 437 -3.24 -18.50 4.58
N ASN A 438 -3.81 -17.94 3.51
CA ASN A 438 -4.90 -16.99 3.62
C ASN A 438 -6.22 -17.74 3.80
N ARG A 439 -6.85 -17.58 4.97
CA ARG A 439 -8.14 -18.22 5.28
C ARG A 439 -9.32 -17.26 5.18
N LEU A 440 -9.09 -15.97 4.91
CA LEU A 440 -10.17 -14.99 4.81
C LEU A 440 -10.96 -15.20 3.52
N ASN A 441 -12.28 -15.34 3.65
CA ASN A 441 -13.17 -15.48 2.51
C ASN A 441 -13.57 -14.11 1.97
N GLN A 442 -13.17 -13.82 0.74
CA GLN A 442 -13.56 -12.62 -0.02
C GLN A 442 -13.96 -13.07 -1.43
N PRO A 443 -15.26 -13.30 -1.69
CA PRO A 443 -15.72 -13.95 -2.92
C PRO A 443 -15.65 -13.06 -4.16
N ASN A 444 -15.61 -11.73 -3.99
CA ASN A 444 -15.53 -10.76 -5.09
C ASN A 444 -14.85 -9.46 -4.63
N GLY A 445 -14.56 -8.58 -5.58
CA GLY A 445 -13.98 -7.26 -5.31
C GLY A 445 -14.94 -6.26 -4.65
N GLN A 446 -16.21 -6.61 -4.57
CA GLN A 446 -17.25 -5.77 -4.00
C GLN A 446 -17.34 -5.99 -2.49
N GLY A 447 -17.50 -4.92 -1.77
CA GLY A 447 -17.80 -4.95 -0.34
C GLY A 447 -16.66 -5.39 0.59
N GLY A 448 -15.62 -5.99 0.05
CA GLY A 448 -14.55 -6.56 0.88
C GLY A 448 -14.93 -7.92 1.47
N PRO A 449 -14.20 -8.40 2.49
CA PRO A 449 -14.43 -9.71 3.06
C PRO A 449 -15.79 -9.81 3.76
N THR A 450 -16.37 -11.02 3.71
CA THR A 450 -17.65 -11.32 4.38
C THR A 450 -17.48 -11.50 5.90
N GLY A 451 -16.25 -11.52 6.41
CA GLY A 451 -15.92 -11.85 7.80
C GLY A 451 -15.76 -13.32 8.07
N SER A 452 -16.13 -14.20 7.14
CA SER A 452 -15.95 -15.64 7.34
C SER A 452 -14.50 -16.08 7.09
N VAL A 453 -14.05 -17.01 7.90
CA VAL A 453 -12.72 -17.62 7.82
C VAL A 453 -12.91 -19.12 7.64
N VAL A 454 -12.23 -19.70 6.66
CA VAL A 454 -12.28 -21.14 6.42
C VAL A 454 -11.34 -21.90 7.37
N GLY A 455 -11.59 -23.21 7.51
CA GLY A 455 -10.74 -24.08 8.33
C GLY A 455 -9.31 -24.23 7.80
N GLY A 456 -8.42 -24.68 8.65
CA GLY A 456 -7.03 -24.92 8.26
C GLY A 456 -6.91 -25.91 7.10
N GLY A 457 -6.05 -25.61 6.14
CA GLY A 457 -5.86 -26.37 4.91
C GLY A 457 -6.97 -26.20 3.87
N GLN A 458 -8.00 -25.38 4.15
CA GLN A 458 -9.10 -25.08 3.22
C GLN A 458 -8.98 -23.69 2.58
N GLY A 459 -8.06 -22.88 3.08
CA GLY A 459 -7.75 -21.56 2.54
C GLY A 459 -6.82 -21.63 1.35
N PHE A 460 -6.30 -20.48 0.99
CA PHE A 460 -5.33 -20.37 -0.11
C PHE A 460 -3.90 -20.42 0.44
N LEU A 461 -3.16 -21.46 0.06
CA LEU A 461 -1.75 -21.60 0.44
C LEU A 461 -0.90 -20.66 -0.43
N MET A 462 -0.36 -19.60 0.17
CA MET A 462 0.36 -18.54 -0.55
C MET A 462 1.86 -18.81 -0.66
N LEU A 463 2.45 -19.36 0.39
CA LEU A 463 3.88 -19.64 0.49
C LEU A 463 4.10 -21.00 1.13
N LYS A 464 4.97 -21.82 0.55
CA LYS A 464 5.49 -23.05 1.15
C LYS A 464 6.79 -22.71 1.87
N ILE A 465 6.91 -23.05 3.15
CA ILE A 465 8.13 -22.87 3.95
C ILE A 465 8.67 -24.25 4.29
N VAL A 466 9.92 -24.51 3.92
CA VAL A 466 10.63 -25.76 4.19
C VAL A 466 11.75 -25.47 5.17
N VAL A 467 11.72 -26.12 6.34
CA VAL A 467 12.72 -25.93 7.39
C VAL A 467 13.80 -27.01 7.22
N ASP A 468 14.65 -26.81 6.22
CA ASP A 468 15.65 -27.79 5.77
C ASP A 468 17.08 -27.24 5.68
N GLN A 469 17.25 -25.94 5.95
CA GLN A 469 18.59 -25.35 5.95
C GLN A 469 19.36 -25.75 7.22
N PRO A 470 20.70 -25.77 7.16
CA PRO A 470 21.53 -26.08 8.33
C PRO A 470 21.17 -25.23 9.53
N THR A 471 21.31 -25.79 10.71
CA THR A 471 21.15 -25.06 11.96
C THR A 471 22.15 -23.89 12.00
N ALA A 472 21.64 -22.69 12.21
CA ALA A 472 22.43 -21.48 12.37
C ALA A 472 22.30 -20.96 13.81
N VAL A 473 23.34 -20.27 14.28
CA VAL A 473 23.31 -19.61 15.60
C VAL A 473 22.18 -18.57 15.60
N ASP A 474 21.40 -18.56 16.66
CA ASP A 474 20.32 -17.61 16.89
C ASP A 474 20.64 -16.75 18.12
N ASN A 475 21.15 -15.54 17.88
CA ASN A 475 21.41 -14.57 18.94
C ASN A 475 20.22 -13.66 19.22
N SER A 476 19.12 -13.80 18.46
CA SER A 476 17.93 -13.01 18.69
C SER A 476 17.24 -13.36 20.01
N VAL A 477 16.48 -12.43 20.54
CA VAL A 477 15.78 -12.64 21.81
C VAL A 477 14.41 -13.25 21.55
N ASP A 478 13.95 -14.11 22.46
CA ASP A 478 12.58 -14.60 22.44
C ASP A 478 11.60 -13.41 22.59
N PRO A 479 10.70 -13.18 21.65
CA PRO A 479 9.73 -12.07 21.71
C PRO A 479 8.92 -12.02 23.00
N ALA A 480 8.65 -13.17 23.63
CA ALA A 480 7.95 -13.23 24.92
C ALA A 480 8.69 -12.49 26.05
N THR A 481 10.00 -12.36 25.94
CA THR A 481 10.86 -11.75 26.95
C THR A 481 11.27 -10.31 26.64
N LEU A 482 10.90 -9.78 25.47
CA LEU A 482 11.22 -8.41 25.10
C LEU A 482 10.54 -7.42 26.07
N PRO A 483 11.26 -6.38 26.51
CA PRO A 483 10.66 -5.32 27.32
C PRO A 483 9.62 -4.55 26.49
N SER A 484 8.79 -3.76 27.19
CA SER A 484 7.97 -2.78 26.49
C SER A 484 8.86 -1.79 25.75
N TYR A 485 8.57 -1.61 24.48
CA TYR A 485 9.33 -0.69 23.61
C TYR A 485 9.05 0.76 24.03
N TYR A 486 7.79 1.08 24.23
CA TYR A 486 7.34 2.41 24.65
C TYR A 486 5.95 2.32 25.28
N THR A 487 5.48 3.46 25.78
CA THR A 487 4.10 3.65 26.21
C THR A 487 3.42 4.61 25.23
N LEU A 488 2.29 4.22 24.65
CA LEU A 488 1.53 5.09 23.78
C LEU A 488 1.15 6.39 24.51
N PRO A 489 1.26 7.55 23.85
CA PRO A 489 0.80 8.81 24.41
C PRO A 489 -0.69 8.75 24.76
N SER A 490 -1.08 9.46 25.81
CA SER A 490 -2.49 9.57 26.18
C SER A 490 -3.28 10.25 25.06
N VAL A 491 -4.40 9.64 24.69
CA VAL A 491 -5.36 10.21 23.73
C VAL A 491 -6.41 11.11 24.40
N SER A 492 -6.28 11.39 25.69
CA SER A 492 -7.22 12.21 26.47
C SER A 492 -7.17 13.70 26.11
N ALA A 493 -6.07 14.18 25.53
CA ALA A 493 -5.94 15.58 25.14
C ALA A 493 -7.05 15.99 24.16
N SER A 494 -7.66 17.17 24.39
CA SER A 494 -8.67 17.73 23.51
C SER A 494 -8.06 18.09 22.16
N PRO A 495 -8.65 17.66 21.05
CA PRO A 495 -8.20 18.06 19.73
C PRO A 495 -8.51 19.54 19.48
N ARG A 496 -7.68 20.19 18.65
CA ARG A 496 -7.98 21.54 18.16
C ARG A 496 -9.23 21.56 17.28
N VAL A 497 -9.35 20.56 16.41
CA VAL A 497 -10.51 20.37 15.53
C VAL A 497 -10.88 18.90 15.51
N THR A 498 -12.19 18.63 15.49
CA THR A 498 -12.74 17.32 15.15
C THR A 498 -13.35 17.42 13.75
N ARG A 499 -12.90 16.56 12.83
CA ARG A 499 -13.44 16.49 11.46
C ARG A 499 -14.16 15.17 11.22
N THR A 500 -15.15 15.21 10.35
CA THR A 500 -15.96 14.03 9.99
C THR A 500 -15.81 13.75 8.50
N PHE A 501 -15.55 12.49 8.17
CA PHE A 501 -15.39 12.01 6.79
C PHE A 501 -16.28 10.79 6.55
N ASP A 502 -17.11 10.86 5.51
CA ASP A 502 -17.95 9.77 5.05
C ASP A 502 -17.42 9.24 3.72
N PHE A 503 -17.03 7.96 3.73
CA PHE A 503 -16.51 7.24 2.57
C PHE A 503 -17.66 6.48 1.93
N ASN A 504 -18.09 6.93 0.74
CA ASN A 504 -19.32 6.44 0.14
C ASN A 504 -19.29 6.52 -1.38
N GLN A 505 -20.26 5.88 -2.02
CA GLN A 505 -20.59 6.18 -3.39
C GLN A 505 -21.72 7.22 -3.45
N ASP A 506 -21.61 8.15 -4.38
CA ASP A 506 -22.72 9.02 -4.68
C ASP A 506 -23.83 8.25 -5.45
N ARG A 507 -24.95 8.91 -5.67
CA ARG A 507 -26.08 8.31 -6.42
C ARG A 507 -25.73 7.84 -7.84
N ASN A 508 -24.53 8.11 -8.32
CA ASN A 508 -23.99 7.75 -9.64
C ASN A 508 -23.01 6.61 -9.57
N GLY A 509 -22.80 6.11 -8.36
CA GLY A 509 -21.79 5.12 -8.09
C GLY A 509 -20.36 5.65 -8.24
N GLN A 510 -20.15 6.95 -7.98
CA GLN A 510 -18.81 7.53 -7.92
C GLN A 510 -18.28 7.46 -6.50
N TRP A 511 -17.03 7.11 -6.37
CA TRP A 511 -16.36 7.09 -5.08
C TRP A 511 -16.10 8.50 -4.58
N THR A 512 -16.52 8.80 -3.37
CA THR A 512 -16.46 10.15 -2.80
C THR A 512 -16.05 10.11 -1.35
N ILE A 513 -15.50 11.23 -0.89
CA ILE A 513 -15.36 11.53 0.54
C ILE A 513 -16.23 12.77 0.82
N ASN A 514 -17.18 12.65 1.73
CA ASN A 514 -18.20 13.68 2.01
C ASN A 514 -18.95 14.13 0.74
N GLY A 515 -19.30 13.18 -0.13
CA GLY A 515 -20.02 13.44 -1.38
C GLY A 515 -19.26 14.25 -2.44
N LYS A 516 -17.95 14.43 -2.27
CA LYS A 516 -17.09 15.22 -3.17
C LYS A 516 -16.03 14.34 -3.80
N LEU A 517 -15.69 14.67 -5.05
CA LEU A 517 -14.61 14.02 -5.80
C LEU A 517 -13.26 14.65 -5.48
N PHE A 518 -12.19 13.92 -5.76
CA PHE A 518 -10.83 14.43 -5.64
C PHE A 518 -10.55 15.58 -6.63
N SER A 519 -9.76 16.52 -6.18
CA SER A 519 -9.21 17.61 -7.00
C SER A 519 -7.79 17.94 -6.55
N CYS A 520 -6.85 17.92 -7.48
CA CYS A 520 -5.46 18.33 -7.24
C CYS A 520 -5.32 19.77 -6.74
N ASN A 521 -6.22 20.63 -7.20
CA ASN A 521 -6.08 22.07 -7.06
C ASN A 521 -6.85 22.64 -5.86
N THR A 522 -7.62 21.79 -5.16
CA THR A 522 -8.49 22.26 -4.07
C THR A 522 -8.18 21.51 -2.79
N ALA A 523 -7.57 22.19 -1.83
CA ALA A 523 -7.52 21.70 -0.46
C ALA A 523 -8.93 21.70 0.13
N ARG A 524 -9.33 20.57 0.70
CA ARG A 524 -10.65 20.42 1.36
C ARG A 524 -10.66 21.15 2.71
N PHE A 525 -9.53 21.18 3.36
CA PHE A 525 -9.27 21.86 4.62
C PHE A 525 -7.78 22.10 4.81
N THR A 526 -7.46 22.92 5.79
CA THR A 526 -6.08 23.18 6.19
C THR A 526 -5.89 22.84 7.66
N VAL A 527 -4.95 21.94 7.92
CA VAL A 527 -4.52 21.59 9.27
C VAL A 527 -3.51 22.62 9.76
N GLN A 528 -3.64 23.05 10.99
CA GLN A 528 -2.61 23.88 11.61
C GLN A 528 -1.43 23.01 12.04
N GLN A 529 -0.23 23.34 11.57
CA GLN A 529 1.01 22.69 11.98
C GLN A 529 1.12 22.63 13.51
N ASN A 530 1.60 21.52 14.03
CA ASN A 530 1.71 21.18 15.46
C ASN A 530 0.37 20.97 16.19
N SER A 531 -0.76 21.02 15.50
CA SER A 531 -2.04 20.79 16.15
C SER A 531 -2.38 19.30 16.25
N LEU A 532 -3.04 18.94 17.35
CA LEU A 532 -3.70 17.65 17.48
C LEU A 532 -5.09 17.74 16.84
N GLU A 533 -5.41 16.84 15.95
CA GLU A 533 -6.75 16.71 15.38
C GLU A 533 -7.35 15.33 15.67
N GLN A 534 -8.66 15.27 15.71
CA GLN A 534 -9.43 14.04 15.71
C GLN A 534 -10.21 13.94 14.42
N TRP A 535 -10.09 12.79 13.74
CA TRP A 535 -10.86 12.53 12.53
C TRP A 535 -11.80 11.34 12.77
N ASN A 536 -13.08 11.59 12.54
CA ASN A 536 -14.13 10.59 12.65
C ASN A 536 -14.43 10.07 11.25
N LEU A 537 -14.09 8.82 11.02
CA LEU A 537 -14.25 8.15 9.73
C LEU A 537 -15.52 7.33 9.77
N SER A 538 -16.36 7.39 8.73
CA SER A 538 -17.56 6.59 8.61
C SER A 538 -17.65 5.94 7.23
N ASN A 539 -18.23 4.76 7.19
CA ASN A 539 -18.53 4.01 5.98
C ASN A 539 -20.03 3.72 5.94
N GLY A 540 -20.77 4.51 5.21
CA GLY A 540 -22.23 4.40 5.11
C GLY A 540 -22.73 3.25 4.25
N TRP A 541 -21.86 2.48 3.60
CA TRP A 541 -22.21 1.53 2.57
C TRP A 541 -21.64 0.11 2.81
N ASN A 542 -21.76 -0.76 1.81
CA ASN A 542 -21.44 -2.20 1.93
C ASN A 542 -20.01 -2.56 1.45
N TRP A 543 -19.11 -1.59 1.32
CA TRP A 543 -17.74 -1.77 0.85
C TRP A 543 -16.77 -1.66 2.01
N SER A 544 -15.60 -2.29 1.90
CA SER A 544 -14.50 -2.08 2.84
C SER A 544 -13.49 -1.09 2.26
N HIS A 545 -13.02 -0.18 3.07
CA HIS A 545 -12.08 0.86 2.69
C HIS A 545 -10.87 0.84 3.64
N PRO A 546 -9.67 0.44 3.19
CA PRO A 546 -8.44 0.75 3.91
C PRO A 546 -8.16 2.24 3.73
N ILE A 547 -8.32 3.04 4.78
CA ILE A 547 -8.15 4.49 4.72
C ILE A 547 -6.74 4.83 5.18
N HIS A 548 -5.97 5.43 4.28
CA HIS A 548 -4.62 5.89 4.52
C HIS A 548 -4.55 7.41 4.65
N VAL A 549 -3.75 7.87 5.61
CA VAL A 549 -3.45 9.28 5.85
C VAL A 549 -1.96 9.50 5.63
N HIS A 550 -1.60 10.40 4.73
CA HIS A 550 -0.21 10.73 4.47
C HIS A 550 0.41 11.58 5.58
N MET A 551 1.72 11.52 5.71
CA MET A 551 2.61 12.30 6.57
C MET A 551 2.64 11.83 8.03
N GLU A 552 1.50 11.68 8.70
CA GLU A 552 1.46 11.41 10.14
C GLU A 552 0.71 10.12 10.46
N GLU A 553 1.24 9.42 11.43
CA GLU A 553 0.56 8.28 12.00
C GLU A 553 -0.53 8.70 12.97
N HIS A 554 -1.48 7.83 13.16
CA HIS A 554 -2.60 8.03 14.05
C HIS A 554 -2.73 6.92 15.09
N GLN A 555 -3.33 7.26 16.22
CA GLN A 555 -3.87 6.28 17.15
C GLN A 555 -5.37 6.12 16.92
N ILE A 556 -5.82 4.88 16.81
CA ILE A 556 -7.24 4.57 16.76
C ILE A 556 -7.79 4.64 18.19
N ILE A 557 -8.73 5.56 18.42
CA ILE A 557 -9.32 5.78 19.74
C ILE A 557 -10.69 5.13 19.88
N LYS A 558 -11.32 4.79 18.77
CA LYS A 558 -12.58 4.07 18.71
C LYS A 558 -12.69 3.35 17.37
N GLY A 559 -13.15 2.10 17.40
CA GLY A 559 -13.39 1.32 16.19
C GLY A 559 -12.10 0.89 15.49
N ALA A 560 -11.67 -0.33 15.68
CA ALA A 560 -10.58 -0.94 14.93
C ALA A 560 -10.89 -2.41 14.69
N PRO A 561 -10.79 -2.89 13.44
CA PRO A 561 -10.99 -4.30 13.18
C PRO A 561 -9.78 -5.10 13.68
N GLY A 562 -10.05 -6.19 14.40
CA GLY A 562 -9.09 -7.23 14.67
C GLY A 562 -9.04 -8.30 13.58
N LEU A 563 -9.05 -9.55 14.00
CA LEU A 563 -9.15 -10.72 13.12
C LEU A 563 -10.61 -10.96 12.72
N TYR A 564 -10.82 -11.40 11.49
CA TYR A 564 -12.11 -11.85 11.00
C TYR A 564 -12.42 -13.26 11.53
N GLY A 565 -13.71 -13.59 11.71
CA GLY A 565 -14.15 -14.93 12.12
C GLY A 565 -13.79 -15.33 13.55
N SER A 566 -13.44 -14.39 14.42
CA SER A 566 -13.30 -14.66 15.85
C SER A 566 -14.66 -14.94 16.48
N SER A 567 -14.70 -15.64 17.62
CA SER A 567 -15.96 -15.92 18.35
C SER A 567 -16.67 -14.66 18.85
N SER A 568 -16.02 -13.52 18.82
CA SER A 568 -16.56 -12.19 19.05
C SER A 568 -17.13 -11.56 17.78
N ASP A 569 -16.84 -12.09 16.60
CA ASP A 569 -17.35 -11.65 15.31
C ASP A 569 -18.71 -12.32 15.03
N ASP A 570 -19.78 -11.68 15.37
CA ASP A 570 -21.08 -12.08 14.86
C ASP A 570 -21.30 -11.47 13.48
N SER A 571 -20.95 -12.26 12.47
CA SER A 571 -21.06 -11.90 11.06
C SER A 571 -22.48 -11.61 10.57
N SER A 572 -23.51 -11.89 11.37
CA SER A 572 -24.90 -11.63 11.01
C SER A 572 -25.28 -10.15 11.11
N ASN A 573 -24.39 -9.34 11.63
CA ASN A 573 -24.66 -7.93 11.85
C ASN A 573 -23.36 -7.13 11.73
N TYR A 574 -23.22 -6.30 10.70
CA TYR A 574 -22.07 -5.41 10.58
C TYR A 574 -21.92 -4.48 11.80
N SER A 575 -22.98 -4.25 12.56
CA SER A 575 -22.93 -3.64 13.88
C SER A 575 -22.27 -4.55 14.91
N ARG A 576 -22.05 -5.82 14.61
CA ARG A 576 -21.46 -6.85 15.45
C ARG A 576 -20.11 -7.35 14.96
N TRP A 577 -19.46 -6.66 14.06
CA TRP A 577 -18.02 -6.84 13.86
C TRP A 577 -17.31 -6.38 15.16
N GLY A 578 -17.84 -6.91 16.13
CA GLY A 578 -17.72 -7.28 17.40
C GLY A 578 -17.24 -6.44 18.48
N SER A 579 -16.91 -7.13 19.48
CA SER A 579 -16.13 -6.68 20.62
C SER A 579 -14.77 -6.09 20.23
N GLU A 580 -14.30 -6.31 18.99
CA GLU A 580 -13.10 -5.72 18.42
C GLU A 580 -13.35 -4.34 17.82
N TYR A 581 -14.63 -3.99 17.52
CA TYR A 581 -15.06 -2.63 17.24
C TYR A 581 -15.56 -1.98 18.51
N CYS A 582 -14.82 -1.05 19.00
CA CYS A 582 -15.26 -0.24 20.12
C CYS A 582 -16.33 0.78 19.73
N TRP A 583 -17.60 0.38 19.71
CA TRP A 583 -18.73 1.23 19.30
C TRP A 583 -19.17 2.27 20.31
N SER A 584 -19.12 1.96 21.58
CA SER A 584 -19.46 2.90 22.64
C SER A 584 -18.82 2.48 23.95
N GLY A 585 -18.07 3.37 24.54
CA GLY A 585 -17.56 3.19 25.90
C GLY A 585 -16.21 2.50 26.04
N CYS A 586 -15.55 2.08 24.94
CA CYS A 586 -14.17 1.64 25.05
C CYS A 586 -13.27 2.84 25.30
N SER A 587 -12.61 2.81 26.43
CA SER A 587 -11.45 3.67 26.64
C SER A 587 -10.24 3.02 25.96
N THR A 588 -9.26 3.82 25.56
CA THR A 588 -7.96 3.32 25.08
C THR A 588 -7.26 2.42 26.10
N SER A 589 -7.64 2.52 27.36
CA SER A 589 -7.17 1.63 28.43
C SER A 589 -7.68 0.19 28.29
N THR A 590 -8.72 -0.05 27.49
CA THR A 590 -9.25 -1.40 27.19
C THR A 590 -8.79 -1.95 25.84
N ALA A 591 -8.20 -1.12 24.98
CA ALA A 591 -7.54 -1.62 23.80
C ALA A 591 -6.38 -2.53 24.23
N SER A 592 -6.32 -3.72 23.69
CA SER A 592 -5.32 -4.73 24.05
C SER A 592 -4.67 -5.32 22.81
N GLY A 593 -3.52 -5.94 23.00
CA GLY A 593 -2.84 -6.63 21.93
C GLY A 593 -2.43 -5.71 20.81
N VAL A 594 -2.63 -6.16 19.58
CA VAL A 594 -2.18 -5.47 18.35
C VAL A 594 -2.91 -4.15 18.06
N ASN A 595 -4.03 -3.91 18.70
CA ASN A 595 -4.77 -2.65 18.55
C ASN A 595 -4.17 -1.49 19.36
N LEU A 596 -3.25 -1.79 20.27
CA LEU A 596 -2.45 -0.81 21.01
C LEU A 596 -1.22 -0.43 20.18
N SER A 597 -1.40 0.35 19.13
CA SER A 597 -0.30 0.84 18.30
C SER A 597 -0.69 2.10 17.54
N ARG A 598 0.29 2.71 16.92
CA ARG A 598 0.07 3.68 15.85
C ARG A 598 -0.05 2.96 14.54
N LYS A 599 -0.81 3.56 13.63
CA LYS A 599 -1.07 3.07 12.28
C LYS A 599 -1.11 4.25 11.31
N ASP A 600 -1.03 3.95 10.04
CA ASP A 600 -1.31 4.92 8.98
C ASP A 600 -2.51 4.53 8.12
N THR A 601 -2.95 3.28 8.25
CA THR A 601 -4.07 2.74 7.47
C THR A 601 -5.12 2.13 8.40
N VAL A 602 -6.38 2.56 8.26
CA VAL A 602 -7.53 2.05 9.01
C VAL A 602 -8.39 1.19 8.12
N ARG A 603 -8.60 -0.08 8.47
CA ARG A 603 -9.59 -0.92 7.80
C ARG A 603 -11.00 -0.50 8.19
N LEU A 604 -11.65 0.28 7.37
CA LEU A 604 -13.02 0.74 7.58
C LEU A 604 -13.97 -0.23 6.88
N VAL A 605 -14.42 -1.24 7.59
CA VAL A 605 -15.31 -2.27 7.05
C VAL A 605 -16.72 -1.74 6.79
N PRO A 606 -17.58 -2.48 6.06
CA PRO A 606 -18.92 -2.04 5.73
C PRO A 606 -19.70 -1.55 6.95
N ARG A 607 -20.31 -0.37 6.84
CA ARG A 607 -21.14 0.27 7.87
C ARG A 607 -20.45 0.55 9.20
N ALA A 608 -19.13 0.53 9.23
CA ALA A 608 -18.34 0.82 10.41
C ALA A 608 -17.98 2.30 10.53
N SER A 609 -17.55 2.67 11.70
CA SER A 609 -16.90 3.95 11.95
C SER A 609 -15.64 3.75 12.78
N ALA A 610 -14.67 4.63 12.59
CA ALA A 610 -13.47 4.69 13.40
C ALA A 610 -13.14 6.14 13.75
N ASN A 611 -12.63 6.37 14.95
CA ASN A 611 -12.12 7.68 15.33
C ASN A 611 -10.62 7.56 15.53
N ILE A 612 -9.88 8.44 14.86
CA ILE A 612 -8.42 8.49 14.92
C ILE A 612 -7.96 9.83 15.45
N LYS A 613 -6.85 9.84 16.15
CA LYS A 613 -6.16 11.06 16.60
C LYS A 613 -4.73 11.06 16.11
N MET A 614 -4.29 12.21 15.63
CA MET A 614 -2.93 12.45 15.14
C MET A 614 -2.51 13.90 15.35
N ARG A 615 -1.20 14.14 15.36
CA ARG A 615 -0.62 15.47 15.47
C ARG A 615 0.26 15.73 14.26
N PHE A 616 -0.09 16.74 13.48
CA PHE A 616 0.63 17.12 12.27
C PHE A 616 1.86 17.97 12.60
N ARG A 617 3.04 17.40 12.49
CA ARG A 617 4.32 18.00 12.92
C ARG A 617 5.25 18.25 11.74
N ASP A 618 6.22 19.15 11.98
CA ASP A 618 7.43 19.42 11.19
C ASP A 618 7.19 19.98 9.79
N TRP A 619 6.42 19.34 8.93
CA TRP A 619 6.35 19.68 7.51
C TRP A 619 5.05 20.38 7.12
N GLN A 620 5.17 21.40 6.25
CA GLN A 620 4.04 22.08 5.65
C GLN A 620 3.88 21.66 4.19
N GLY A 621 2.70 21.88 3.64
CA GLY A 621 2.41 21.63 2.23
C GLY A 621 1.18 20.80 1.99
N ARG A 622 1.13 20.15 0.83
CA ARG A 622 -0.02 19.37 0.33
C ARG A 622 0.15 17.91 0.66
N TYR A 623 -0.89 17.30 1.20
CA TYR A 623 -0.95 15.88 1.48
C TYR A 623 -2.32 15.35 1.09
N VAL A 624 -2.49 14.03 1.09
CA VAL A 624 -3.76 13.39 0.80
C VAL A 624 -4.19 12.42 1.90
N MET A 625 -5.48 12.20 1.99
CA MET A 625 -6.09 11.04 2.62
C MET A 625 -6.94 10.34 1.57
N HIS A 626 -6.84 9.02 1.50
CA HIS A 626 -7.54 8.25 0.48
C HIS A 626 -7.85 6.82 0.92
N CYS A 627 -8.75 6.17 0.18
CA CYS A 627 -8.95 4.73 0.28
C CYS A 627 -7.81 4.01 -0.45
N HIS A 628 -7.15 3.09 0.22
CA HIS A 628 -6.08 2.29 -0.38
C HIS A 628 -6.58 0.97 -1.03
N ASN A 629 -7.89 0.75 -1.18
CA ASN A 629 -8.36 -0.02 -2.32
C ASN A 629 -8.03 0.84 -3.55
N VAL A 630 -6.94 0.50 -4.24
CA VAL A 630 -6.38 1.38 -5.27
C VAL A 630 -7.31 1.59 -6.46
N ILE A 631 -8.34 0.74 -6.63
CA ILE A 631 -9.41 0.96 -7.61
C ILE A 631 -10.30 2.12 -7.15
N HIS A 632 -10.68 2.19 -5.88
CA HIS A 632 -11.47 3.30 -5.32
C HIS A 632 -10.67 4.61 -5.34
N GLU A 633 -9.40 4.54 -5.03
CA GLU A 633 -8.46 5.67 -5.09
C GLU A 633 -8.44 6.28 -6.49
N ASP A 634 -8.16 5.48 -7.52
CA ASP A 634 -8.13 5.93 -8.92
C ASP A 634 -9.46 6.51 -9.39
N HIS A 635 -10.56 6.14 -8.72
CA HIS A 635 -11.91 6.62 -9.01
C HIS A 635 -12.41 7.68 -8.03
N SER A 636 -11.49 8.47 -7.46
CA SER A 636 -11.72 9.70 -6.69
C SER A 636 -12.02 9.53 -5.19
N MET A 637 -11.87 8.34 -4.59
CA MET A 637 -11.97 8.23 -3.13
C MET A 637 -10.68 8.74 -2.47
N MET A 638 -10.39 10.00 -2.72
CA MET A 638 -9.22 10.72 -2.20
C MET A 638 -9.61 12.19 -1.94
N LEU A 639 -8.94 12.82 -1.00
CA LEU A 639 -9.00 14.26 -0.79
C LEU A 639 -7.62 14.84 -0.54
N ARG A 640 -7.42 16.10 -0.93
CA ARG A 640 -6.27 16.89 -0.55
C ARG A 640 -6.56 17.67 0.72
N PHE A 641 -5.62 17.66 1.65
CA PHE A 641 -5.53 18.62 2.73
C PHE A 641 -4.17 19.31 2.71
N ASP A 642 -4.09 20.49 3.28
CA ASP A 642 -2.85 21.22 3.42
C ASP A 642 -2.48 21.31 4.90
N VAL A 643 -1.19 21.32 5.19
CA VAL A 643 -0.63 21.65 6.50
C VAL A 643 0.05 23.01 6.39
N ALA A 644 -0.34 23.96 7.24
CA ALA A 644 0.17 25.32 7.23
C ALA A 644 0.30 25.90 8.64
N THR A 645 0.98 27.04 8.76
CA THR A 645 1.13 27.74 10.05
C THR A 645 -0.22 28.06 10.70
N THR A 646 -1.21 28.41 9.89
CA THR A 646 -2.61 28.62 10.33
C THR A 646 -3.52 27.59 9.67
N GLY A 647 -4.35 26.93 10.48
CA GLY A 647 -5.35 25.99 10.00
C GLY A 647 -6.77 26.52 10.13
N ASP A 648 -7.68 25.94 9.35
CA ASP A 648 -9.11 26.22 9.48
C ASP A 648 -9.78 25.37 10.59
N THR A 649 -11.07 25.58 10.77
CA THR A 649 -11.91 24.82 11.73
C THR A 649 -13.05 24.07 11.03
N ASN A 650 -12.94 23.83 9.72
CA ASN A 650 -13.95 23.12 8.95
C ASN A 650 -14.10 21.68 9.46
N SER A 651 -15.20 21.41 10.16
CA SER A 651 -15.47 20.10 10.75
C SER A 651 -16.09 19.08 9.78
N ASN A 652 -16.52 19.51 8.60
CA ASN A 652 -17.12 18.65 7.57
C ASN A 652 -16.58 19.03 6.17
N PRO A 653 -15.32 18.77 5.92
CA PRO A 653 -14.64 19.22 4.71
C PRO A 653 -15.04 18.47 3.43
#